data_48efd9bb1b01be3e0fecab8c4e58e575
#
_entry.id   48efd9bb1b01be3e0fecab8c4e58e575
#
_cell.length_a   1.000
_cell.length_b   1.000
_cell.length_c   1.000
_cell.angle_alpha   90.00
_cell.angle_beta   90.00
_cell.angle_gamma   90.00
#
_symmetry.space_group_name_H-M   'P 1'
#
loop_
_entity.id
_entity.type
_entity.pdbx_description
1 polymer ?
#
loop_
_entity_poly.entity_id
_entity_poly.type
_entity_poly.pdbx_seq_one_letter_code
_entity_poly.pdbx_strand_id
1 'polypeptide(L)'
;MKSIVRKAAAVGLAAAMAIGSMALSPVKGSQNVTLGNGDFETGTANGWNLSWDSAKVSVDQYASNNTTYTLALPWYEADTEVSASYTTGTLDAGTYKVSLDISGAEMNSGLKLSVNAADGTQLYTSGSITTTGWDVWQTVTSDEIVLDAKGTVTVTLGGTETAKYWGNIDNLVIEKTDGDTEDTDTTVDADIFVKKVKGLSDDFITGVDVSSYISEIESGVVYYDWDGNALDKQGFFNLLADSGVNWIRVRVWNNPYDADGNGYGGGDNDLDKAIEIGKLATNAGMKVLVDFHYSDFWADPAKQKAPKAWSSMSLTEKETALYNYTYDSLTAIKAAGVDVGMVQVGNETNNGMCGETDMTSKCALYNKGSEAVRAVDANILIALHFTNPENAGSYASIAEKLAANNVDYDVFASSYYTYWHGTMSNLTSVLKNIADTYGKKVMVAETSYAYTMQDGDGHENTIKNSATDLVSGYSATVQGQANVVRDVIQAVADIGSAGIGMFYWEPAWIPVKYAYENGEVSQDILASNKTLWESKGSGWASSYAIEYDPDDAGVWYGGSAWDNQAMFDFAGKPLASLNVYKYVRTGAKTTVKVDSAEAFNVEINAGDGLTLPDKVTVYYNDGTTGEENITWDTNGTDVSTLEEGKYVFYGTIQGCDIKAVLNVNVKAHNYVVNPSFEDSDRSMWVITGDADATDYQNKSADASSGDYSLHFWKGSDYAFDVSQTITGLKPGTYRFTISAQGGDAAGAVNAIYAVSSGVRQDASFELVGWTTWQNPVIEEIVVGEDGTVTIGAALSLPSGAWGTLDDFTLTLVKASDEDNNKPSDEEDDKPSGGNDTPSGDNGGNGSGDNSGDNSGDNGSGNNKPEEKDPDVGAGDGRLFKLVIMLGAAVVTVMITGSKIYKKSVKMSK
;
A
#
# COMPACT_ATOMS: atom_id res chain seq x y z
N MET A 1 -44.33 -20.30 4.10
CA MET A 1 -42.99 -20.73 4.45
C MET A 1 -41.87 -20.00 3.67
N LYS A 2 -42.10 -19.56 2.44
CA LYS A 2 -41.07 -18.80 1.66
C LYS A 2 -40.77 -17.36 2.15
N SER A 3 -41.59 -16.78 3.03
CA SER A 3 -41.41 -15.43 3.54
C SER A 3 -40.64 -15.37 4.88
N ILE A 4 -40.41 -16.51 5.53
CA ILE A 4 -39.71 -16.61 6.81
C ILE A 4 -38.21 -16.88 6.57
N VAL A 5 -37.87 -17.57 5.51
CA VAL A 5 -36.45 -17.88 5.17
C VAL A 5 -35.74 -16.64 4.63
N ARG A 6 -36.42 -15.76 3.87
CA ARG A 6 -35.82 -14.50 3.40
C ARG A 6 -35.53 -13.46 4.51
N LYS A 7 -36.26 -13.54 5.64
CA LYS A 7 -35.97 -12.66 6.79
C LYS A 7 -34.84 -13.19 7.68
N ALA A 8 -34.55 -14.49 7.63
CA ALA A 8 -33.45 -15.08 8.39
C ALA A 8 -32.09 -14.83 7.68
N ALA A 9 -32.04 -14.84 6.35
CA ALA A 9 -30.84 -14.51 5.59
C ALA A 9 -30.45 -13.02 5.70
N ALA A 10 -31.44 -12.11 5.69
CA ALA A 10 -31.19 -10.68 5.87
C ALA A 10 -30.72 -10.30 7.29
N VAL A 11 -31.09 -11.09 8.31
CA VAL A 11 -30.65 -10.88 9.70
C VAL A 11 -29.27 -11.53 9.93
N GLY A 12 -28.91 -12.58 9.19
CA GLY A 12 -27.60 -13.20 9.24
C GLY A 12 -26.51 -12.31 8.61
N LEU A 13 -26.80 -11.66 7.50
CA LEU A 13 -25.86 -10.78 6.83
C LEU A 13 -25.62 -9.45 7.60
N ALA A 14 -26.66 -8.92 8.24
CA ALA A 14 -26.52 -7.75 9.12
C ALA A 14 -25.76 -8.07 10.42
N ALA A 15 -25.75 -9.33 10.87
CA ALA A 15 -24.97 -9.75 12.05
C ALA A 15 -23.50 -10.08 11.70
N ALA A 16 -23.20 -10.48 10.47
CA ALA A 16 -21.83 -10.70 10.02
C ALA A 16 -21.09 -9.38 9.73
N MET A 17 -21.80 -8.32 9.32
CA MET A 17 -21.20 -6.98 9.16
C MET A 17 -20.99 -6.22 10.48
N ALA A 18 -21.59 -6.68 11.60
CA ALA A 18 -21.44 -6.03 12.92
C ALA A 18 -20.30 -6.60 13.77
N ILE A 19 -19.55 -7.60 13.28
CA ILE A 19 -18.47 -8.26 14.03
C ILE A 19 -17.07 -7.87 13.49
N GLY A 20 -16.99 -7.18 12.33
CA GLY A 20 -15.74 -6.85 11.64
C GLY A 20 -15.07 -5.54 12.01
N SER A 21 -15.56 -4.75 12.97
CA SER A 21 -14.87 -3.52 13.37
C SER A 21 -15.28 -3.09 14.79
N MET A 22 -14.84 -3.84 15.79
CA MET A 22 -14.55 -3.19 17.05
C MET A 22 -13.09 -2.72 17.03
N ALA A 23 -12.79 -1.79 16.15
CA ALA A 23 -11.68 -0.90 16.37
C ALA A 23 -11.95 -0.19 17.68
N LEU A 24 -11.06 -0.36 18.66
CA LEU A 24 -11.11 0.38 19.92
C LEU A 24 -11.25 1.86 19.58
N SER A 25 -12.38 2.48 19.89
CA SER A 25 -12.49 3.93 19.86
C SER A 25 -11.37 4.48 20.73
N PRO A 26 -10.45 5.31 20.24
CA PRO A 26 -9.41 5.89 21.07
C PRO A 26 -10.10 6.69 22.17
N VAL A 27 -9.86 6.29 23.40
CA VAL A 27 -10.33 7.06 24.57
C VAL A 27 -9.58 8.38 24.55
N LYS A 28 -10.30 9.46 24.63
CA LYS A 28 -9.74 10.82 24.60
C LYS A 28 -8.63 10.94 25.66
N GLY A 29 -7.39 11.16 25.21
CA GLY A 29 -6.22 11.29 26.08
C GLY A 29 -5.43 10.02 26.36
N SER A 30 -5.68 8.89 25.68
CA SER A 30 -4.95 7.65 25.89
C SER A 30 -3.55 7.64 25.27
N GLN A 31 -2.62 6.91 25.88
CA GLN A 31 -1.25 6.73 25.35
C GLN A 31 -0.85 5.27 25.43
N ASN A 32 -0.36 4.73 24.32
CA ASN A 32 0.22 3.39 24.32
C ASN A 32 1.55 3.39 25.07
N VAL A 33 1.73 2.39 25.94
CA VAL A 33 3.01 2.11 26.57
C VAL A 33 3.89 1.36 25.59
N THR A 34 5.08 1.86 25.31
CA THR A 34 6.02 1.16 24.44
C THR A 34 6.46 -0.15 25.08
N LEU A 35 6.19 -1.26 24.38
CA LEU A 35 6.60 -2.61 24.78
C LEU A 35 7.72 -3.08 23.86
N GLY A 36 8.72 -3.79 24.41
CA GLY A 36 9.90 -4.18 23.64
C GLY A 36 9.66 -5.28 22.59
N ASN A 37 8.60 -6.06 22.71
CA ASN A 37 8.22 -7.15 21.79
C ASN A 37 6.79 -7.61 22.10
N GLY A 38 5.85 -6.67 22.18
CA GLY A 38 4.44 -6.99 22.45
C GLY A 38 3.74 -7.60 21.23
N ASP A 39 4.28 -7.35 20.05
CA ASP A 39 3.77 -7.68 18.72
C ASP A 39 4.56 -8.81 18.03
N PHE A 40 5.50 -9.44 18.72
CA PHE A 40 6.38 -10.50 18.21
C PHE A 40 7.20 -10.17 16.94
N GLU A 41 7.23 -8.94 16.48
CA GLU A 41 7.89 -8.52 15.25
C GLU A 41 9.42 -8.65 15.27
N THR A 42 10.00 -8.96 16.41
CA THR A 42 11.41 -9.41 16.50
C THR A 42 11.64 -10.82 15.94
N GLY A 43 10.60 -11.53 15.51
CA GLY A 43 10.65 -12.93 15.09
C GLY A 43 10.97 -13.91 16.22
N THR A 44 10.86 -13.46 17.47
CA THR A 44 11.16 -14.27 18.69
C THR A 44 10.14 -14.00 19.79
N ALA A 45 10.06 -14.89 20.77
CA ALA A 45 9.28 -14.66 21.99
C ALA A 45 10.11 -13.97 23.11
N ASN A 46 11.16 -13.24 22.77
CA ASN A 46 11.97 -12.52 23.75
C ASN A 46 11.13 -11.49 24.53
N GLY A 47 11.32 -11.43 25.84
CA GLY A 47 10.51 -10.59 26.73
C GLY A 47 9.27 -11.29 27.27
N TRP A 48 8.83 -12.37 26.66
CA TRP A 48 7.75 -13.21 27.15
C TRP A 48 8.26 -14.38 27.99
N ASN A 49 7.53 -14.70 29.04
CA ASN A 49 7.75 -15.90 29.89
C ASN A 49 6.65 -16.91 29.57
N LEU A 50 7.04 -18.03 28.95
CA LEU A 50 6.15 -19.08 28.49
C LEU A 50 6.24 -20.29 29.40
N SER A 51 5.12 -20.81 29.90
CA SER A 51 5.08 -21.96 30.81
C SER A 51 4.98 -23.32 30.14
N TRP A 52 4.97 -23.37 28.80
CA TRP A 52 4.92 -24.63 28.04
C TRP A 52 6.28 -25.14 27.59
N ASP A 53 6.33 -26.37 27.09
CA ASP A 53 7.56 -26.98 26.61
C ASP A 53 8.22 -26.10 25.54
N SER A 54 9.49 -25.78 25.72
CA SER A 54 10.29 -24.98 24.78
C SER A 54 10.35 -25.57 23.35
N ALA A 55 10.15 -26.88 23.21
CA ALA A 55 10.06 -27.52 21.88
C ALA A 55 8.74 -27.21 21.15
N LYS A 56 7.77 -26.60 21.81
CA LYS A 56 6.46 -26.19 21.28
C LYS A 56 6.35 -24.66 21.12
N VAL A 57 7.41 -23.90 21.43
CA VAL A 57 7.43 -22.45 21.21
C VAL A 57 7.67 -22.21 19.72
N SER A 58 6.75 -21.51 19.08
CA SER A 58 6.86 -21.09 17.70
C SER A 58 6.43 -19.63 17.58
N VAL A 59 7.26 -18.82 16.96
CA VAL A 59 6.86 -17.50 16.48
C VAL A 59 6.76 -17.66 14.99
N ASP A 60 5.53 -17.66 14.51
CA ASP A 60 5.21 -18.05 13.14
C ASP A 60 5.07 -16.82 12.24
N GLN A 61 5.55 -16.94 11.01
CA GLN A 61 5.32 -15.97 9.94
C GLN A 61 3.93 -16.20 9.31
N TYR A 62 2.88 -15.94 10.05
CA TYR A 62 1.54 -15.90 9.48
C TYR A 62 1.04 -14.46 9.52
N ALA A 63 1.33 -13.74 8.46
CA ALA A 63 0.93 -12.35 8.28
C ALA A 63 -0.56 -12.23 8.06
N SER A 64 -1.35 -12.09 9.11
CA SER A 64 -2.78 -11.91 8.94
C SER A 64 -3.38 -10.82 9.82
N ASN A 65 -2.65 -10.32 10.81
CA ASN A 65 -3.13 -9.27 11.70
C ASN A 65 -2.36 -7.94 11.52
N ASN A 66 -2.07 -7.57 10.29
CA ASN A 66 -1.23 -6.42 9.92
C ASN A 66 0.20 -6.47 10.48
N THR A 67 0.69 -7.66 10.80
CA THR A 67 2.02 -7.94 11.34
C THR A 67 2.68 -9.08 10.58
N THR A 68 3.99 -9.27 10.77
CA THR A 68 4.74 -10.33 10.08
C THR A 68 4.83 -11.60 10.92
N TYR A 69 4.80 -11.47 12.25
CA TYR A 69 5.01 -12.57 13.19
C TYR A 69 3.95 -12.61 14.26
N THR A 70 3.57 -13.83 14.66
CA THR A 70 2.64 -14.09 15.77
C THR A 70 3.19 -15.18 16.67
N LEU A 71 2.83 -15.21 17.95
CA LEU A 71 3.16 -16.32 18.83
C LEU A 71 2.10 -17.42 18.73
N ALA A 72 2.49 -18.58 18.22
CA ALA A 72 1.61 -19.75 18.18
C ALA A 72 1.41 -20.35 19.59
N LEU A 73 0.16 -20.61 19.95
CA LEU A 73 -0.20 -21.34 21.16
C LEU A 73 0.11 -22.84 20.97
N PRO A 74 0.62 -23.53 22.00
CA PRO A 74 0.97 -24.94 21.88
C PRO A 74 -0.30 -25.79 21.77
N TRP A 75 -0.22 -26.89 21.02
CA TRP A 75 -1.32 -27.83 20.85
C TRP A 75 -1.14 -29.06 21.74
N TYR A 76 -2.20 -29.46 22.49
CA TYR A 76 -2.20 -30.59 23.41
C TYR A 76 -3.39 -31.54 23.17
N GLU A 77 -3.17 -32.85 23.37
CA GLU A 77 -4.23 -33.87 23.26
C GLU A 77 -5.20 -33.86 24.46
N ALA A 78 -4.85 -33.24 25.57
CA ALA A 78 -5.63 -33.15 26.79
C ALA A 78 -5.54 -31.74 27.36
N ASP A 79 -6.54 -31.36 28.16
CA ASP A 79 -6.55 -30.13 28.91
C ASP A 79 -5.22 -29.93 29.63
N THR A 80 -4.57 -28.80 29.42
CA THR A 80 -3.21 -28.53 29.90
C THR A 80 -3.09 -27.11 30.43
N GLU A 81 -2.46 -26.94 31.58
CA GLU A 81 -2.14 -25.60 32.11
C GLU A 81 -1.03 -24.95 31.28
N VAL A 82 -1.32 -23.77 30.76
CA VAL A 82 -0.38 -22.97 29.97
C VAL A 82 -0.46 -21.49 30.37
N SER A 83 0.65 -20.78 30.19
CA SER A 83 0.64 -19.32 30.30
C SER A 83 1.72 -18.68 29.43
N ALA A 84 1.37 -17.59 28.76
CA ALA A 84 2.27 -16.63 28.14
C ALA A 84 2.16 -15.32 28.92
N SER A 85 3.24 -14.85 29.53
CA SER A 85 3.23 -13.64 30.35
C SER A 85 4.31 -12.64 29.91
N TYR A 86 3.94 -11.37 29.93
CA TYR A 86 4.81 -10.24 29.63
C TYR A 86 4.82 -9.28 30.82
N THR A 87 6.02 -8.94 31.32
CA THR A 87 6.17 -7.95 32.39
C THR A 87 6.68 -6.63 31.82
N THR A 88 5.94 -5.56 32.05
CA THR A 88 6.26 -4.23 31.55
C THR A 88 7.53 -3.66 32.19
N GLY A 89 8.11 -2.64 31.55
CA GLY A 89 8.92 -1.66 32.25
C GLY A 89 8.12 -0.97 33.37
N THR A 90 8.75 -0.07 34.10
CA THR A 90 8.09 0.67 35.17
C THR A 90 7.09 1.67 34.60
N LEU A 91 5.81 1.50 34.87
CA LEU A 91 4.70 2.41 34.57
C LEU A 91 4.53 3.44 35.68
N ASP A 92 4.11 4.65 35.33
CA ASP A 92 3.73 5.67 36.29
C ASP A 92 2.36 5.33 36.96
N ALA A 93 2.04 5.95 38.07
CA ALA A 93 0.70 5.87 38.63
C ALA A 93 -0.33 6.39 37.60
N GLY A 94 -1.50 5.74 37.54
CA GLY A 94 -2.54 6.13 36.57
C GLY A 94 -3.48 5.01 36.19
N THR A 95 -4.41 5.29 35.29
CA THR A 95 -5.40 4.32 34.80
C THR A 95 -4.95 3.79 33.43
N TYR A 96 -5.07 2.47 33.25
CA TYR A 96 -4.59 1.79 32.04
C TYR A 96 -5.64 0.83 31.49
N LYS A 97 -5.59 0.55 30.21
CA LYS A 97 -6.25 -0.60 29.55
C LYS A 97 -5.19 -1.49 28.93
N VAL A 98 -5.48 -2.78 28.92
CA VAL A 98 -4.62 -3.79 28.29
C VAL A 98 -5.43 -4.52 27.25
N SER A 99 -4.90 -4.67 26.07
CA SER A 99 -5.51 -5.46 25.00
C SER A 99 -4.50 -6.42 24.37
N LEU A 100 -5.00 -7.53 23.84
CA LEU A 100 -4.23 -8.58 23.18
C LEU A 100 -5.09 -9.17 22.06
N ASP A 101 -4.52 -9.33 20.88
CA ASP A 101 -5.18 -9.99 19.77
C ASP A 101 -4.99 -11.51 19.83
N ILE A 102 -6.04 -12.25 19.51
CA ILE A 102 -6.04 -13.72 19.49
C ILE A 102 -6.90 -14.23 18.34
N SER A 103 -6.40 -15.23 17.61
CA SER A 103 -7.18 -16.05 16.68
C SER A 103 -6.99 -17.53 17.00
N GLY A 104 -7.92 -18.40 16.61
CA GLY A 104 -7.78 -19.82 16.89
C GLY A 104 -9.02 -20.63 16.57
N ALA A 105 -8.99 -21.91 16.94
CA ALA A 105 -10.08 -22.87 16.71
C ALA A 105 -11.45 -22.31 17.11
N GLU A 106 -12.49 -22.64 16.37
CA GLU A 106 -13.88 -22.25 16.68
C GLU A 106 -14.38 -22.97 17.93
N MET A 107 -13.79 -22.61 19.08
CA MET A 107 -14.11 -23.20 20.38
C MET A 107 -13.65 -22.32 21.54
N ASN A 108 -14.12 -22.65 22.75
CA ASN A 108 -13.60 -22.04 23.97
C ASN A 108 -12.17 -22.52 24.23
N SER A 109 -11.23 -21.59 24.30
CA SER A 109 -9.80 -21.89 24.50
C SER A 109 -9.46 -22.38 25.92
N GLY A 110 -10.29 -22.08 26.91
CA GLY A 110 -9.96 -22.26 28.34
C GLY A 110 -9.05 -21.17 28.92
N LEU A 111 -8.47 -20.33 28.04
CA LEU A 111 -7.53 -19.29 28.45
C LEU A 111 -8.24 -18.00 28.86
N LYS A 112 -7.57 -17.19 29.70
CA LYS A 112 -8.02 -15.88 30.18
C LYS A 112 -6.88 -14.87 30.07
N LEU A 113 -7.25 -13.63 29.77
CA LEU A 113 -6.33 -12.50 29.93
C LEU A 113 -6.40 -12.00 31.38
N SER A 114 -5.27 -11.90 32.06
CA SER A 114 -5.17 -11.35 33.42
C SER A 114 -4.04 -10.35 33.54
N VAL A 115 -4.19 -9.37 34.41
CA VAL A 115 -3.20 -8.33 34.70
C VAL A 115 -2.95 -8.26 36.17
N ASN A 116 -1.69 -8.38 36.60
CA ASN A 116 -1.27 -8.36 37.99
C ASN A 116 -0.25 -7.24 38.23
N ALA A 117 -0.36 -6.57 39.38
CA ALA A 117 0.65 -5.63 39.84
C ALA A 117 1.94 -6.37 40.30
N ALA A 118 3.01 -5.60 40.49
CA ALA A 118 4.32 -6.12 40.88
C ALA A 118 4.31 -6.94 42.21
N ASP A 119 3.39 -6.66 43.11
CA ASP A 119 3.20 -7.39 44.38
C ASP A 119 2.35 -8.66 44.25
N GLY A 120 1.90 -8.97 43.02
CA GLY A 120 1.03 -10.10 42.74
C GLY A 120 -0.46 -9.82 42.87
N THR A 121 -0.87 -8.60 43.23
CA THR A 121 -2.27 -8.21 43.29
C THR A 121 -2.89 -8.28 41.87
N GLN A 122 -3.99 -9.05 41.74
CA GLN A 122 -4.72 -9.15 40.49
C GLN A 122 -5.54 -7.88 40.25
N LEU A 123 -5.22 -7.17 39.17
CA LEU A 123 -5.89 -5.94 38.78
C LEU A 123 -7.07 -6.21 37.84
N TYR A 124 -6.94 -7.25 36.99
CA TYR A 124 -7.97 -7.66 36.05
C TYR A 124 -7.89 -9.15 35.71
N THR A 125 -9.01 -9.75 35.36
CA THR A 125 -9.09 -11.06 34.69
C THR A 125 -10.35 -11.15 33.83
N SER A 126 -10.19 -11.60 32.60
CA SER A 126 -11.30 -11.82 31.66
C SER A 126 -12.09 -13.10 32.01
N GLY A 127 -13.24 -13.28 31.35
CA GLY A 127 -13.83 -14.61 31.15
C GLY A 127 -12.92 -15.50 30.32
N SER A 128 -13.32 -16.77 30.19
CA SER A 128 -12.66 -17.69 29.25
C SER A 128 -12.89 -17.22 27.81
N ILE A 129 -11.82 -17.18 27.03
CA ILE A 129 -11.83 -16.65 25.66
C ILE A 129 -12.33 -17.75 24.69
N THR A 130 -13.31 -17.40 23.86
CA THR A 130 -13.79 -18.25 22.76
C THR A 130 -13.34 -17.64 21.45
N THR A 131 -12.62 -18.38 20.62
CA THR A 131 -12.20 -17.98 19.27
C THR A 131 -13.16 -18.53 18.23
N THR A 132 -13.15 -17.95 17.02
CA THR A 132 -14.18 -18.15 16.00
C THR A 132 -13.63 -18.71 14.67
N GLY A 133 -12.36 -19.08 14.61
CA GLY A 133 -11.78 -19.72 13.43
C GLY A 133 -10.34 -19.29 13.14
N TRP A 134 -9.76 -19.94 12.13
CA TRP A 134 -8.46 -19.60 11.60
C TRP A 134 -8.51 -18.20 10.97
N ASP A 135 -7.49 -17.40 11.26
CA ASP A 135 -7.34 -16.05 10.70
C ASP A 135 -8.49 -15.07 11.04
N VAL A 136 -9.39 -15.46 11.95
CA VAL A 136 -10.41 -14.57 12.50
C VAL A 136 -9.90 -13.99 13.80
N TRP A 137 -9.25 -12.84 13.70
CA TRP A 137 -8.66 -12.16 14.83
C TRP A 137 -9.71 -11.40 15.65
N GLN A 138 -9.55 -11.46 16.94
CA GLN A 138 -10.37 -10.71 17.90
C GLN A 138 -9.48 -10.11 18.99
N THR A 139 -9.79 -8.88 19.39
CA THR A 139 -9.09 -8.17 20.46
C THR A 139 -9.77 -8.43 21.80
N VAL A 140 -9.03 -8.96 22.75
CA VAL A 140 -9.47 -9.09 24.13
C VAL A 140 -8.95 -7.91 24.94
N THR A 141 -9.85 -7.08 25.48
CA THR A 141 -9.50 -5.84 26.18
C THR A 141 -9.91 -5.93 27.64
N SER A 142 -9.07 -5.40 28.55
CA SER A 142 -9.37 -5.30 29.97
C SER A 142 -10.37 -4.17 30.24
N ASP A 143 -11.05 -4.25 31.40
CA ASP A 143 -11.58 -3.04 32.03
C ASP A 143 -10.43 -2.09 32.39
N GLU A 144 -10.77 -0.87 32.80
CA GLU A 144 -9.77 0.07 33.33
C GLU A 144 -9.11 -0.49 34.59
N ILE A 145 -7.77 -0.51 34.57
CA ILE A 145 -6.94 -0.91 35.71
C ILE A 145 -6.25 0.31 36.31
N VAL A 146 -6.24 0.44 37.62
CA VAL A 146 -5.63 1.57 38.31
C VAL A 146 -4.33 1.14 38.96
N LEU A 147 -3.26 1.86 38.69
CA LEU A 147 -1.99 1.79 39.42
C LEU A 147 -1.91 2.98 40.39
N ASP A 148 -2.10 2.74 41.66
CA ASP A 148 -2.04 3.80 42.69
C ASP A 148 -0.63 4.37 42.86
N ALA A 149 0.39 3.65 42.46
CA ALA A 149 1.79 4.04 42.51
C ALA A 149 2.58 3.53 41.32
N LYS A 150 3.71 4.18 41.03
CA LYS A 150 4.66 3.76 40.00
C LYS A 150 5.12 2.32 40.24
N GLY A 151 4.98 1.46 39.22
CA GLY A 151 5.30 0.05 39.33
C GLY A 151 5.28 -0.67 37.99
N THR A 152 5.54 -1.97 38.00
CA THR A 152 5.39 -2.83 36.80
C THR A 152 4.08 -3.59 36.87
N VAL A 153 3.55 -3.98 35.71
CA VAL A 153 2.45 -4.94 35.63
C VAL A 153 2.89 -6.16 34.84
N THR A 154 2.33 -7.31 35.19
CA THR A 154 2.49 -8.55 34.42
C THR A 154 1.16 -8.89 33.76
N VAL A 155 1.15 -8.88 32.44
CA VAL A 155 0.03 -9.33 31.62
C VAL A 155 0.22 -10.81 31.31
N THR A 156 -0.82 -11.61 31.49
CA THR A 156 -0.77 -13.06 31.30
C THR A 156 -1.99 -13.53 30.51
N LEU A 157 -1.76 -14.17 29.37
CA LEU A 157 -2.74 -15.06 28.76
C LEU A 157 -2.46 -16.47 29.28
N GLY A 158 -3.40 -17.06 30.01
CA GLY A 158 -3.15 -18.37 30.64
C GLY A 158 -4.39 -19.00 31.23
N GLY A 159 -4.27 -20.25 31.64
CA GLY A 159 -5.30 -21.09 32.24
C GLY A 159 -5.18 -22.53 31.78
N THR A 160 -6.26 -23.31 31.97
CA THR A 160 -6.36 -24.68 31.48
C THR A 160 -6.76 -24.64 30.01
N GLU A 161 -5.79 -24.66 29.11
CA GLU A 161 -6.04 -24.73 27.66
C GLU A 161 -6.84 -25.98 27.33
N THR A 162 -7.94 -25.80 26.61
CA THR A 162 -8.83 -26.89 26.21
C THR A 162 -8.11 -27.85 25.26
N ALA A 163 -8.27 -29.14 25.44
CA ALA A 163 -7.69 -30.19 24.58
C ALA A 163 -7.96 -29.92 23.10
N LYS A 164 -6.90 -30.02 22.29
CA LYS A 164 -6.91 -29.79 20.83
C LYS A 164 -7.20 -28.34 20.40
N TYR A 165 -7.15 -27.40 21.31
CA TYR A 165 -7.15 -25.99 20.93
C TYR A 165 -5.84 -25.66 20.19
N TRP A 166 -5.94 -24.78 19.24
CA TRP A 166 -4.82 -24.17 18.52
C TRP A 166 -5.14 -22.70 18.30
N GLY A 167 -4.15 -21.88 18.22
CA GLY A 167 -4.36 -20.44 17.97
C GLY A 167 -3.05 -19.67 17.97
N ASN A 168 -3.16 -18.40 17.67
CA ASN A 168 -2.06 -17.45 17.70
C ASN A 168 -2.45 -16.21 18.49
N ILE A 169 -1.46 -15.57 19.11
CA ILE A 169 -1.62 -14.29 19.80
C ILE A 169 -0.68 -13.25 19.22
N ASP A 170 -1.09 -11.99 19.31
CA ASP A 170 -0.38 -10.87 18.76
C ASP A 170 -0.76 -9.54 19.45
N ASN A 171 -0.09 -8.44 19.11
CA ASN A 171 -0.46 -7.07 19.44
C ASN A 171 -0.85 -6.84 20.89
N LEU A 172 0.03 -7.23 21.85
CA LEU A 172 -0.15 -6.78 23.23
C LEU A 172 0.03 -5.26 23.29
N VAL A 173 -1.03 -4.57 23.65
CA VAL A 173 -1.04 -3.10 23.85
C VAL A 173 -1.39 -2.79 25.30
N ILE A 174 -0.69 -1.85 25.89
CA ILE A 174 -1.01 -1.25 27.18
C ILE A 174 -1.20 0.25 26.96
N GLU A 175 -2.40 0.71 27.23
CA GLU A 175 -2.82 2.08 26.99
C GLU A 175 -3.07 2.79 28.31
N LYS A 176 -2.45 3.96 28.52
CA LYS A 176 -2.75 4.82 29.65
C LYS A 176 -4.00 5.65 29.35
N THR A 177 -5.09 5.45 30.10
CA THR A 177 -6.41 6.04 29.83
C THR A 177 -6.75 7.27 30.65
N ASP A 178 -6.12 7.46 31.81
CA ASP A 178 -6.14 8.71 32.54
C ASP A 178 -5.17 9.69 31.87
N GLY A 179 -5.58 10.16 30.69
CA GLY A 179 -4.74 11.05 29.89
C GLY A 179 -4.07 12.09 30.75
N ASP A 180 -2.82 12.43 30.40
CA ASP A 180 -2.18 13.58 31.00
C ASP A 180 -3.19 14.70 31.10
N THR A 181 -3.25 15.29 32.30
CA THR A 181 -3.82 16.64 32.40
C THR A 181 -3.17 17.44 31.28
N GLU A 182 -3.95 17.77 30.21
CA GLU A 182 -3.45 18.61 29.16
C GLU A 182 -2.65 19.72 29.83
N ASP A 183 -1.40 19.91 29.36
CA ASP A 183 -0.66 21.12 29.70
C ASP A 183 -1.43 22.25 29.00
N THR A 184 -2.59 22.57 29.57
CA THR A 184 -3.59 23.49 28.99
C THR A 184 -3.04 24.89 28.79
N ASP A 185 -1.88 25.20 29.45
CA ASP A 185 -1.21 26.50 29.33
C ASP A 185 -0.43 26.67 28.02
N THR A 186 -0.17 25.60 27.25
CA THR A 186 0.60 25.68 26.01
C THR A 186 -0.21 25.41 24.74
N THR A 187 -1.36 24.75 24.84
CA THR A 187 -2.21 24.41 23.66
C THR A 187 -2.80 25.67 23.04
N VAL A 188 -2.58 25.85 21.76
CA VAL A 188 -3.03 27.02 20.98
C VAL A 188 -4.26 26.71 20.13
N ASP A 189 -5.06 27.72 19.82
CA ASP A 189 -6.11 27.60 18.80
C ASP A 189 -5.48 27.60 17.40
N ALA A 190 -5.90 26.66 16.53
CA ALA A 190 -5.35 26.45 15.20
C ALA A 190 -6.42 25.89 14.24
N ASP A 191 -6.01 25.54 13.02
CA ASP A 191 -6.88 24.96 12.01
C ASP A 191 -6.87 23.41 12.03
N ILE A 192 -5.96 22.81 12.80
CA ILE A 192 -5.80 21.37 12.99
C ILE A 192 -5.68 21.01 14.47
N PHE A 193 -5.97 19.77 14.81
CA PHE A 193 -5.60 19.18 16.11
C PHE A 193 -4.18 18.63 16.05
N VAL A 194 -3.35 18.99 17.02
CA VAL A 194 -2.04 18.38 17.21
C VAL A 194 -1.85 18.10 18.71
N LYS A 195 -1.73 16.83 19.06
CA LYS A 195 -1.39 16.45 20.43
C LYS A 195 0.10 16.76 20.67
N LYS A 196 0.41 17.52 21.75
CA LYS A 196 1.79 17.83 22.12
C LYS A 196 2.62 16.54 22.23
N VAL A 197 3.81 16.53 21.63
CA VAL A 197 4.74 15.41 21.73
C VAL A 197 5.47 15.48 23.08
N LYS A 198 5.49 14.38 23.79
CA LYS A 198 6.21 14.24 25.04
C LYS A 198 7.67 13.88 24.81
N GLY A 199 8.54 14.34 25.71
CA GLY A 199 9.96 14.02 25.64
C GLY A 199 10.73 14.69 24.51
N LEU A 200 10.12 15.61 23.77
CA LEU A 200 10.74 16.31 22.65
C LEU A 200 11.83 17.26 23.18
N SER A 201 13.10 17.03 22.79
CA SER A 201 14.20 17.90 23.13
C SER A 201 14.15 19.22 22.35
N ASP A 202 14.78 20.27 22.87
CA ASP A 202 14.80 21.59 22.20
C ASP A 202 15.54 21.54 20.85
N ASP A 203 16.51 20.66 20.71
CA ASP A 203 17.34 20.43 19.52
C ASP A 203 16.83 19.29 18.62
N PHE A 204 15.63 18.76 18.88
CA PHE A 204 15.02 17.73 18.05
C PHE A 204 14.81 18.23 16.63
N ILE A 205 15.27 17.45 15.65
CA ILE A 205 15.20 17.78 14.22
C ILE A 205 13.76 17.62 13.74
N THR A 206 13.15 18.71 13.31
CA THR A 206 11.91 18.78 12.56
C THR A 206 12.24 19.20 11.14
N GLY A 207 12.70 18.24 10.33
CA GLY A 207 13.28 18.52 9.01
C GLY A 207 12.32 18.24 7.87
N VAL A 208 12.64 18.81 6.71
CA VAL A 208 11.99 18.50 5.43
C VAL A 208 13.03 18.40 4.31
N ASP A 209 12.78 17.53 3.33
CA ASP A 209 13.52 17.45 2.08
C ASP A 209 12.79 18.24 0.99
N VAL A 210 13.42 19.23 0.40
CA VAL A 210 12.85 20.08 -0.64
C VAL A 210 13.72 20.10 -1.90
N SER A 211 14.27 18.96 -2.23
CA SER A 211 15.23 18.82 -3.32
C SER A 211 14.63 19.18 -4.69
N SER A 212 13.35 18.92 -4.92
CA SER A 212 12.64 19.27 -6.17
C SER A 212 12.35 20.78 -6.31
N TYR A 213 12.40 21.56 -5.21
CA TYR A 213 11.90 22.92 -5.14
C TYR A 213 12.42 23.85 -6.24
N ILE A 214 13.74 23.83 -6.55
CA ILE A 214 14.32 24.73 -7.56
C ILE A 214 13.75 24.42 -8.95
N SER A 215 13.63 23.13 -9.31
CA SER A 215 13.05 22.71 -10.60
C SER A 215 11.56 23.05 -10.70
N GLU A 216 10.83 22.97 -9.58
CA GLU A 216 9.42 23.36 -9.52
C GLU A 216 9.23 24.84 -9.87
N ILE A 217 9.95 25.74 -9.19
CA ILE A 217 9.83 27.19 -9.49
C ILE A 217 10.38 27.57 -10.86
N GLU A 218 11.41 26.87 -11.37
CA GLU A 218 11.90 27.05 -12.74
C GLU A 218 10.89 26.57 -13.79
N SER A 219 10.01 25.66 -13.43
CA SER A 219 8.86 25.21 -14.24
C SER A 219 7.66 26.15 -14.16
N GLY A 220 7.72 27.15 -13.27
CA GLY A 220 6.70 28.19 -13.13
C GLY A 220 5.73 27.95 -11.97
N VAL A 221 6.00 27.01 -11.07
CA VAL A 221 5.25 26.82 -9.84
C VAL A 221 5.41 28.06 -8.96
N VAL A 222 4.33 28.47 -8.31
CA VAL A 222 4.30 29.61 -7.39
C VAL A 222 3.77 29.11 -6.05
N TYR A 223 4.55 29.32 -4.99
CA TYR A 223 4.12 29.07 -3.63
C TYR A 223 3.62 30.35 -2.97
N TYR A 224 2.71 30.21 -2.02
CA TYR A 224 2.07 31.32 -1.33
C TYR A 224 2.28 31.24 0.18
N ASP A 225 2.21 32.40 0.85
CA ASP A 225 2.13 32.46 2.31
C ASP A 225 0.69 32.19 2.80
N TRP A 226 0.51 32.22 4.14
CA TRP A 226 -0.80 32.01 4.78
C TRP A 226 -1.84 33.08 4.42
N ASP A 227 -1.41 34.27 4.00
CA ASP A 227 -2.26 35.37 3.56
C ASP A 227 -2.56 35.34 2.04
N GLY A 228 -2.00 34.38 1.31
CA GLY A 228 -2.16 34.20 -0.12
C GLY A 228 -1.25 35.10 -0.97
N ASN A 229 -0.19 35.67 -0.42
CA ASN A 229 0.80 36.38 -1.18
C ASN A 229 1.83 35.44 -1.79
N ALA A 230 2.19 35.66 -3.06
CA ALA A 230 3.22 34.86 -3.72
C ALA A 230 4.59 35.06 -3.05
N LEU A 231 5.27 33.96 -2.82
CA LEU A 231 6.60 33.92 -2.19
C LEU A 231 7.71 33.94 -3.24
N ASP A 232 8.77 34.65 -2.93
CA ASP A 232 10.07 34.46 -3.59
C ASP A 232 10.81 33.26 -2.95
N LYS A 233 11.97 32.87 -3.51
CA LYS A 233 12.79 31.78 -3.02
C LYS A 233 13.08 31.88 -1.51
N GLN A 234 13.48 33.02 -1.03
CA GLN A 234 13.79 33.21 0.40
C GLN A 234 12.53 33.19 1.26
N GLY A 235 11.44 33.79 0.78
CA GLY A 235 10.14 33.78 1.46
C GLY A 235 9.62 32.39 1.71
N PHE A 236 9.81 31.47 0.75
CA PHE A 236 9.45 30.06 0.92
C PHE A 236 10.20 29.39 2.09
N PHE A 237 11.53 29.54 2.17
CA PHE A 237 12.31 28.97 3.29
C PHE A 237 11.99 29.64 4.62
N ASN A 238 11.68 30.92 4.62
CA ASN A 238 11.22 31.62 5.82
C ASN A 238 9.86 31.07 6.29
N LEU A 239 8.92 30.77 5.38
CA LEU A 239 7.65 30.13 5.72
C LEU A 239 7.84 28.77 6.37
N LEU A 240 8.76 27.95 5.84
CA LEU A 240 9.09 26.64 6.44
C LEU A 240 9.62 26.83 7.88
N ALA A 241 10.57 27.74 8.07
CA ALA A 241 11.14 28.03 9.40
C ALA A 241 10.08 28.57 10.39
N ASP A 242 9.21 29.48 9.95
CA ASP A 242 8.10 30.03 10.74
C ASP A 242 7.04 28.96 11.10
N SER A 243 6.94 27.89 10.30
CA SER A 243 6.10 26.75 10.55
C SER A 243 6.73 25.70 11.48
N GLY A 244 7.98 25.92 11.95
CA GLY A 244 8.67 25.07 12.92
C GLY A 244 9.65 24.08 12.30
N VAL A 245 9.90 24.16 11.00
CA VAL A 245 10.98 23.41 10.35
C VAL A 245 12.32 24.02 10.77
N ASN A 246 13.26 23.16 11.20
CA ASN A 246 14.57 23.63 11.69
C ASN A 246 15.76 23.06 10.92
N TRP A 247 15.51 22.11 9.99
CA TRP A 247 16.50 21.52 9.12
C TRP A 247 15.95 21.32 7.71
N ILE A 248 16.81 21.43 6.70
CA ILE A 248 16.55 21.07 5.32
C ILE A 248 17.46 19.90 4.94
N ARG A 249 16.87 18.81 4.41
CA ARG A 249 17.59 17.76 3.70
C ARG A 249 17.61 18.09 2.21
N VAL A 250 18.75 17.89 1.58
CA VAL A 250 18.92 18.07 0.14
C VAL A 250 19.76 16.94 -0.44
N ARG A 251 19.21 16.21 -1.42
CA ARG A 251 19.94 15.17 -2.15
C ARG A 251 20.91 15.80 -3.14
N VAL A 252 22.01 15.08 -3.40
CA VAL A 252 23.04 15.50 -4.35
C VAL A 252 23.42 14.32 -5.24
N TRP A 253 23.20 14.47 -6.52
CA TRP A 253 23.67 13.55 -7.56
C TRP A 253 25.00 14.02 -8.14
N ASN A 254 25.80 13.07 -8.68
CA ASN A 254 27.13 13.39 -9.16
C ASN A 254 27.09 14.20 -10.47
N ASN A 255 26.35 13.70 -11.47
CA ASN A 255 26.15 14.37 -12.75
C ASN A 255 24.80 13.95 -13.39
N PRO A 256 23.67 14.57 -12.99
CA PRO A 256 22.33 14.21 -13.42
C PRO A 256 21.96 14.72 -14.82
N TYR A 257 22.92 14.69 -15.74
CA TYR A 257 22.74 15.20 -17.12
C TYR A 257 23.29 14.23 -18.15
N ASP A 258 22.69 14.22 -19.34
CA ASP A 258 23.27 13.56 -20.53
C ASP A 258 24.47 14.35 -21.09
N ALA A 259 25.04 13.87 -22.20
CA ALA A 259 26.18 14.50 -22.85
C ALA A 259 25.88 15.87 -23.49
N ASP A 260 24.62 16.16 -23.77
CA ASP A 260 24.15 17.40 -24.36
C ASP A 260 23.68 18.41 -23.27
N GLY A 261 23.72 18.00 -22.00
CA GLY A 261 23.35 18.82 -20.82
C GLY A 261 21.86 18.79 -20.51
N ASN A 262 21.11 17.80 -21.03
CA ASN A 262 19.70 17.62 -20.66
C ASN A 262 19.63 16.89 -19.31
N GLY A 263 18.77 17.40 -18.41
CA GLY A 263 18.60 16.85 -17.07
C GLY A 263 17.81 15.55 -17.05
N TYR A 264 18.05 14.69 -16.05
CA TYR A 264 17.38 13.42 -15.89
C TYR A 264 16.02 13.50 -15.16
N GLY A 265 15.67 14.67 -14.64
CA GLY A 265 14.47 14.87 -13.83
C GLY A 265 14.72 14.68 -12.33
N GLY A 266 13.64 14.57 -11.57
CA GLY A 266 13.70 14.45 -10.10
C GLY A 266 14.40 15.62 -9.42
N GLY A 267 14.28 16.82 -9.98
CA GLY A 267 14.96 18.02 -9.51
C GLY A 267 16.30 18.33 -10.18
N ASP A 268 16.88 17.38 -10.95
CA ASP A 268 18.25 17.50 -11.51
C ASP A 268 19.23 17.99 -10.44
N ASN A 269 19.22 17.34 -9.29
CA ASN A 269 19.87 17.80 -8.05
C ASN A 269 21.39 17.61 -8.10
N ASP A 270 22.05 18.55 -8.73
CA ASP A 270 23.51 18.68 -8.71
C ASP A 270 24.02 19.51 -7.52
N LEU A 271 25.34 19.68 -7.48
CA LEU A 271 26.00 20.45 -6.43
C LEU A 271 25.56 21.93 -6.39
N ASP A 272 25.30 22.55 -7.54
CA ASP A 272 24.95 23.96 -7.62
C ASP A 272 23.54 24.21 -7.05
N LYS A 273 22.57 23.35 -7.34
CA LYS A 273 21.22 23.40 -6.75
C LYS A 273 21.26 23.14 -5.25
N ALA A 274 22.07 22.16 -4.80
CA ALA A 274 22.24 21.91 -3.37
C ALA A 274 22.84 23.10 -2.62
N ILE A 275 23.80 23.81 -3.22
CA ILE A 275 24.36 25.05 -2.67
C ILE A 275 23.29 26.16 -2.61
N GLU A 276 22.47 26.31 -3.63
CA GLU A 276 21.40 27.31 -3.65
C GLU A 276 20.38 27.03 -2.55
N ILE A 277 19.84 25.81 -2.47
CA ILE A 277 18.90 25.39 -1.42
C ILE A 277 19.52 25.56 -0.04
N GLY A 278 20.77 25.11 0.15
CA GLY A 278 21.47 25.21 1.42
C GLY A 278 21.67 26.64 1.91
N LYS A 279 21.96 27.58 1.00
CA LYS A 279 22.07 29.01 1.34
C LYS A 279 20.73 29.60 1.76
N LEU A 280 19.65 29.28 1.04
CA LEU A 280 18.31 29.75 1.37
C LEU A 280 17.87 29.24 2.75
N ALA A 281 18.13 27.95 3.03
CA ALA A 281 17.86 27.32 4.32
C ALA A 281 18.66 28.01 5.45
N THR A 282 19.98 28.21 5.25
CA THR A 282 20.85 28.85 6.22
C THR A 282 20.43 30.29 6.50
N ASN A 283 20.06 31.06 5.47
CA ASN A 283 19.55 32.42 5.62
C ASN A 283 18.23 32.49 6.43
N ALA A 284 17.42 31.43 6.37
CA ALA A 284 16.21 31.30 7.19
C ALA A 284 16.48 30.72 8.60
N GLY A 285 17.75 30.50 8.97
CA GLY A 285 18.17 30.00 10.29
C GLY A 285 18.09 28.51 10.45
N MET A 286 17.89 27.75 9.36
CA MET A 286 17.84 26.27 9.37
C MET A 286 19.21 25.66 9.06
N LYS A 287 19.49 24.49 9.64
CA LYS A 287 20.65 23.68 9.29
C LYS A 287 20.37 22.79 8.07
N VAL A 288 21.45 22.28 7.50
CA VAL A 288 21.35 21.44 6.30
C VAL A 288 21.91 20.04 6.56
N LEU A 289 21.15 19.01 6.13
CA LEU A 289 21.61 17.67 5.90
C LEU A 289 21.85 17.53 4.39
N VAL A 290 23.10 17.25 4.01
CA VAL A 290 23.50 16.99 2.63
C VAL A 290 23.43 15.48 2.39
N ASP A 291 22.59 15.03 1.48
CA ASP A 291 22.37 13.63 1.15
C ASP A 291 23.08 13.25 -0.16
N PHE A 292 24.22 12.61 -0.07
CA PHE A 292 24.96 12.12 -1.23
C PHE A 292 24.44 10.75 -1.67
N HIS A 293 23.77 10.69 -2.81
CA HIS A 293 23.31 9.41 -3.39
C HIS A 293 24.48 8.59 -4.00
N TYR A 294 25.58 9.21 -4.37
CA TYR A 294 26.71 8.59 -5.12
C TYR A 294 26.22 7.87 -6.39
N SER A 295 25.35 8.52 -7.10
CA SER A 295 24.66 8.11 -8.31
C SER A 295 24.45 9.35 -9.18
N ASP A 296 24.09 9.18 -10.45
CA ASP A 296 23.69 10.29 -11.33
C ASP A 296 22.17 10.49 -11.40
N PHE A 297 21.42 9.61 -10.78
CA PHE A 297 19.96 9.63 -10.71
C PHE A 297 19.49 8.98 -9.40
N TRP A 298 18.21 8.61 -9.28
CA TRP A 298 17.68 8.00 -8.07
C TRP A 298 18.53 6.81 -7.59
N ALA A 299 18.78 6.76 -6.29
CA ALA A 299 19.36 5.64 -5.60
C ALA A 299 18.38 5.17 -4.50
N ASP A 300 17.97 3.93 -4.57
CA ASP A 300 17.06 3.26 -3.65
C ASP A 300 17.48 1.79 -3.47
N PRO A 301 16.81 0.96 -2.65
CA PRO A 301 17.24 -0.42 -2.43
C PRO A 301 17.33 -1.28 -3.69
N ALA A 302 16.57 -0.96 -4.73
CA ALA A 302 16.61 -1.67 -6.01
C ALA A 302 17.65 -1.09 -6.98
N LYS A 303 18.03 0.19 -6.81
CA LYS A 303 18.86 0.96 -7.73
C LYS A 303 20.00 1.64 -6.98
N GLN A 304 21.17 1.04 -7.00
CA GLN A 304 22.39 1.55 -6.38
C GLN A 304 23.51 1.66 -7.42
N LYS A 305 23.19 2.24 -8.59
CA LYS A 305 24.13 2.37 -9.70
C LYS A 305 25.23 3.39 -9.37
N ALA A 306 26.48 3.09 -9.73
CA ALA A 306 27.57 4.07 -9.64
C ALA A 306 27.35 5.20 -10.64
N PRO A 307 27.85 6.43 -10.36
CA PRO A 307 27.92 7.48 -11.38
C PRO A 307 28.52 6.98 -12.69
N LYS A 308 28.04 7.48 -13.82
CA LYS A 308 28.56 7.11 -15.17
C LYS A 308 30.08 7.16 -15.22
N ALA A 309 30.65 8.21 -14.63
CA ALA A 309 32.09 8.42 -14.58
C ALA A 309 32.85 7.34 -13.76
N TRP A 310 32.15 6.62 -12.86
CA TRP A 310 32.76 5.60 -11.98
C TRP A 310 32.35 4.17 -12.34
N SER A 311 31.50 3.98 -13.31
CA SER A 311 30.89 2.69 -13.65
C SER A 311 31.87 1.58 -13.99
N SER A 312 33.05 1.93 -14.55
CA SER A 312 34.11 0.97 -14.90
C SER A 312 35.27 0.92 -13.88
N MET A 313 35.17 1.67 -12.78
CA MET A 313 36.24 1.75 -11.77
C MET A 313 36.25 0.49 -10.89
N SER A 314 37.44 0.07 -10.47
CA SER A 314 37.61 -0.89 -9.38
C SER A 314 37.17 -0.28 -8.04
N LEU A 315 36.90 -1.11 -7.03
CA LEU A 315 36.52 -0.64 -5.68
C LEU A 315 37.50 0.43 -5.15
N THR A 316 38.81 0.21 -5.24
CA THR A 316 39.81 1.17 -4.77
C THR A 316 39.78 2.51 -5.52
N GLU A 317 39.48 2.47 -6.82
CA GLU A 317 39.28 3.71 -7.59
C GLU A 317 37.97 4.42 -7.18
N LYS A 318 36.90 3.67 -6.96
CA LYS A 318 35.63 4.20 -6.42
C LYS A 318 35.81 4.80 -5.02
N GLU A 319 36.53 4.14 -4.11
CA GLU A 319 36.89 4.68 -2.79
C GLU A 319 37.58 6.06 -2.91
N THR A 320 38.52 6.19 -3.82
CA THR A 320 39.25 7.44 -4.07
C THR A 320 38.35 8.50 -4.70
N ALA A 321 37.52 8.12 -5.67
CA ALA A 321 36.60 9.02 -6.35
C ALA A 321 35.51 9.52 -5.38
N LEU A 322 34.95 8.65 -4.56
CA LEU A 322 33.94 8.97 -3.56
C LEU A 322 34.49 9.91 -2.49
N TYR A 323 35.71 9.64 -1.96
CA TYR A 323 36.37 10.54 -1.03
C TYR A 323 36.56 11.94 -1.62
N ASN A 324 37.13 12.04 -2.82
CA ASN A 324 37.40 13.32 -3.46
C ASN A 324 36.10 14.08 -3.74
N TYR A 325 35.09 13.40 -4.31
CA TYR A 325 33.79 14.01 -4.60
C TYR A 325 33.13 14.55 -3.32
N THR A 326 33.12 13.77 -2.25
CA THR A 326 32.52 14.18 -0.97
C THR A 326 33.28 15.36 -0.37
N TYR A 327 34.64 15.29 -0.36
CA TYR A 327 35.50 16.35 0.18
C TYR A 327 35.34 17.67 -0.59
N ASP A 328 35.41 17.61 -1.92
CA ASP A 328 35.36 18.79 -2.78
C ASP A 328 33.96 19.43 -2.75
N SER A 329 32.91 18.62 -2.86
CA SER A 329 31.51 19.09 -2.80
C SER A 329 31.19 19.72 -1.45
N LEU A 330 31.53 19.07 -0.34
CA LEU A 330 31.26 19.57 0.99
C LEU A 330 32.09 20.84 1.29
N THR A 331 33.32 20.91 0.80
CA THR A 331 34.16 22.11 0.88
C THR A 331 33.51 23.27 0.12
N ALA A 332 32.99 23.05 -1.08
CA ALA A 332 32.29 24.05 -1.88
C ALA A 332 31.00 24.54 -1.19
N ILE A 333 30.18 23.61 -0.66
CA ILE A 333 28.94 23.91 0.08
C ILE A 333 29.28 24.82 1.29
N LYS A 334 30.25 24.42 2.10
CA LYS A 334 30.68 25.25 3.27
C LYS A 334 31.27 26.57 2.88
N ALA A 335 32.09 26.63 1.82
CA ALA A 335 32.66 27.88 1.31
C ALA A 335 31.57 28.86 0.80
N ALA A 336 30.44 28.34 0.34
CA ALA A 336 29.26 29.10 -0.05
C ALA A 336 28.47 29.67 1.17
N GLY A 337 28.85 29.29 2.41
CA GLY A 337 28.27 29.79 3.66
C GLY A 337 27.07 28.97 4.16
N VAL A 338 26.90 27.71 3.67
CA VAL A 338 25.84 26.80 4.14
C VAL A 338 26.17 26.26 5.52
N ASP A 339 25.21 26.27 6.46
CA ASP A 339 25.31 25.67 7.79
C ASP A 339 25.02 24.16 7.73
N VAL A 340 26.02 23.39 7.30
CA VAL A 340 25.92 21.93 7.22
C VAL A 340 26.07 21.33 8.62
N GLY A 341 25.00 20.75 9.13
CA GLY A 341 24.98 20.05 10.41
C GLY A 341 25.14 18.53 10.29
N MET A 342 24.79 17.95 9.14
CA MET A 342 24.83 16.51 8.90
C MET A 342 25.12 16.19 7.42
N VAL A 343 25.80 15.07 7.19
CA VAL A 343 25.99 14.50 5.85
C VAL A 343 25.50 13.07 5.87
N GLN A 344 24.64 12.72 4.93
CA GLN A 344 24.22 11.36 4.67
C GLN A 344 25.13 10.73 3.60
N VAL A 345 25.77 9.61 3.96
CA VAL A 345 26.72 8.91 3.10
C VAL A 345 26.01 7.72 2.44
N GLY A 346 25.37 7.99 1.29
CA GLY A 346 24.54 7.06 0.55
C GLY A 346 23.07 7.11 0.97
N ASN A 347 22.16 6.84 0.02
CA ASN A 347 20.73 6.78 0.23
C ASN A 347 20.22 5.34 0.15
N GLU A 348 19.47 4.91 1.17
CA GLU A 348 18.79 3.59 1.28
C GLU A 348 19.67 2.39 0.86
N THR A 349 20.85 2.34 1.41
CA THR A 349 21.94 1.46 0.99
C THR A 349 21.82 0.02 1.47
N ASN A 350 20.61 -0.49 1.68
CA ASN A 350 20.34 -1.87 2.13
C ASN A 350 21.06 -2.90 1.24
N ASN A 351 20.82 -2.86 -0.06
CA ASN A 351 21.24 -3.90 -1.00
C ASN A 351 22.48 -3.53 -1.81
N GLY A 352 22.88 -2.26 -1.81
CA GLY A 352 24.03 -1.79 -2.58
C GLY A 352 24.49 -0.39 -2.17
N MET A 353 25.58 0.07 -2.73
CA MET A 353 26.07 1.45 -2.70
C MET A 353 27.05 1.65 -3.84
N CYS A 354 26.82 2.64 -4.69
CA CYS A 354 27.75 2.99 -5.79
C CYS A 354 28.11 1.78 -6.68
N GLY A 355 27.11 0.89 -6.94
CA GLY A 355 27.28 -0.34 -7.72
C GLY A 355 27.92 -1.52 -6.97
N GLU A 356 28.34 -1.36 -5.72
CA GLU A 356 28.86 -2.46 -4.88
C GLU A 356 27.73 -3.06 -4.04
N THR A 357 27.63 -4.39 -4.00
CA THR A 357 26.55 -5.11 -3.31
C THR A 357 27.01 -5.90 -2.09
N ASP A 358 28.29 -6.28 -2.02
CA ASP A 358 28.81 -6.96 -0.84
C ASP A 358 29.06 -6.00 0.32
N MET A 359 28.82 -6.46 1.55
CA MET A 359 28.87 -5.61 2.73
C MET A 359 30.26 -5.06 3.04
N THR A 360 31.34 -5.79 2.70
CA THR A 360 32.72 -5.35 2.95
C THR A 360 33.06 -4.17 2.05
N SER A 361 32.71 -4.24 0.76
CA SER A 361 32.89 -3.17 -0.21
C SER A 361 32.06 -1.93 0.18
N LYS A 362 30.78 -2.12 0.60
CA LYS A 362 29.97 -1.00 1.10
C LYS A 362 30.59 -0.33 2.32
N CYS A 363 31.07 -1.11 3.30
CA CYS A 363 31.74 -0.57 4.48
C CYS A 363 33.04 0.20 4.14
N ALA A 364 33.78 -0.23 3.12
CA ALA A 364 34.95 0.52 2.63
C ALA A 364 34.51 1.89 2.05
N LEU A 365 33.45 1.92 1.25
CA LEU A 365 32.89 3.16 0.70
C LEU A 365 32.34 4.09 1.79
N TYR A 366 31.57 3.56 2.78
CA TYR A 366 31.12 4.34 3.92
C TYR A 366 32.27 5.00 4.66
N ASN A 367 33.33 4.23 4.98
CA ASN A 367 34.49 4.77 5.67
C ASN A 367 35.18 5.87 4.85
N LYS A 368 35.23 5.76 3.52
CA LYS A 368 35.80 6.81 2.66
C LYS A 368 34.98 8.10 2.63
N GLY A 369 33.64 7.97 2.58
CA GLY A 369 32.74 9.10 2.72
C GLY A 369 32.90 9.78 4.10
N SER A 370 32.90 8.96 5.15
CA SER A 370 33.11 9.47 6.52
C SER A 370 34.47 10.14 6.70
N GLU A 371 35.54 9.57 6.17
CA GLU A 371 36.88 10.15 6.18
C GLU A 371 36.90 11.53 5.51
N ALA A 372 36.21 11.69 4.37
CA ALA A 372 36.10 12.95 3.66
C ALA A 372 35.33 14.01 4.47
N VAL A 373 34.19 13.61 5.07
CA VAL A 373 33.40 14.52 5.93
C VAL A 373 34.21 14.97 7.13
N ARG A 374 34.86 14.05 7.85
CA ARG A 374 35.73 14.39 9.01
C ARG A 374 36.89 15.28 8.62
N ALA A 375 37.44 15.11 7.42
CA ALA A 375 38.54 15.96 6.91
C ALA A 375 38.10 17.40 6.64
N VAL A 376 36.85 17.62 6.26
CA VAL A 376 36.28 18.97 6.05
C VAL A 376 35.88 19.60 7.39
N ASP A 377 35.13 18.89 8.23
CA ASP A 377 34.72 19.36 9.55
C ASP A 377 34.32 18.18 10.46
N ALA A 378 35.09 17.94 11.50
CA ALA A 378 34.87 16.86 12.44
C ALA A 378 33.59 16.97 13.29
N ASN A 379 32.92 18.14 13.30
CA ASN A 379 31.69 18.37 14.05
C ASN A 379 30.40 18.02 13.24
N ILE A 380 30.50 17.83 11.93
CA ILE A 380 29.38 17.42 11.11
C ILE A 380 29.02 15.98 11.46
N LEU A 381 27.74 15.75 11.73
CA LEU A 381 27.22 14.41 11.96
C LEU A 381 27.24 13.59 10.65
N ILE A 382 27.57 12.32 10.77
CA ILE A 382 27.54 11.39 9.63
C ILE A 382 26.40 10.43 9.80
N ALA A 383 25.45 10.42 8.86
CA ALA A 383 24.34 9.50 8.81
C ALA A 383 24.56 8.40 7.76
N LEU A 384 24.20 7.17 8.09
CA LEU A 384 24.01 6.07 7.15
C LEU A 384 22.53 5.74 7.07
N HIS A 385 22.00 5.64 5.87
CA HIS A 385 20.57 5.57 5.62
C HIS A 385 20.16 4.19 5.06
N PHE A 386 19.13 3.61 5.67
CA PHE A 386 18.54 2.32 5.35
C PHE A 386 17.01 2.41 5.34
N THR A 387 16.34 1.43 4.77
CA THR A 387 14.88 1.33 4.72
C THR A 387 14.38 -0.06 5.12
N ASN A 388 13.07 -0.25 5.19
CA ASN A 388 12.39 -1.49 5.56
C ASN A 388 12.65 -1.92 7.03
N PRO A 389 12.31 -1.07 8.01
CA PRO A 389 12.41 -1.41 9.43
C PRO A 389 11.48 -2.57 9.85
N GLU A 390 10.45 -2.88 9.06
CA GLU A 390 9.53 -3.99 9.25
C GLU A 390 10.19 -5.36 9.04
N ASN A 391 11.25 -5.42 8.26
CA ASN A 391 11.98 -6.66 8.00
C ASN A 391 12.73 -7.12 9.24
N ALA A 392 12.19 -8.10 9.93
CA ALA A 392 12.67 -8.57 11.22
C ALA A 392 14.16 -8.90 11.23
N GLY A 393 14.90 -8.31 12.16
CA GLY A 393 16.33 -8.50 12.33
C GLY A 393 17.22 -7.85 11.26
N SER A 394 16.65 -7.23 10.23
CA SER A 394 17.41 -6.59 9.15
C SER A 394 18.34 -5.49 9.67
N TYR A 395 17.81 -4.53 10.42
CA TYR A 395 18.57 -3.42 10.97
C TYR A 395 19.63 -3.87 11.98
N ALA A 396 19.30 -4.84 12.83
CA ALA A 396 20.26 -5.43 13.75
C ALA A 396 21.43 -6.09 13.01
N SER A 397 21.14 -6.83 11.94
CA SER A 397 22.17 -7.47 11.09
C SER A 397 23.03 -6.44 10.35
N ILE A 398 22.45 -5.35 9.85
CA ILE A 398 23.19 -4.26 9.21
C ILE A 398 24.13 -3.60 10.24
N ALA A 399 23.62 -3.20 11.40
CA ALA A 399 24.40 -2.53 12.43
C ALA A 399 25.54 -3.41 12.98
N GLU A 400 25.30 -4.72 13.15
CA GLU A 400 26.33 -5.68 13.50
C GLU A 400 27.48 -5.68 12.49
N LYS A 401 27.15 -5.71 11.19
CA LYS A 401 28.17 -5.70 10.11
C LYS A 401 28.91 -4.37 10.01
N LEU A 402 28.22 -3.24 10.22
CA LEU A 402 28.86 -1.91 10.29
C LEU A 402 29.87 -1.87 11.45
N ALA A 403 29.48 -2.35 12.63
CA ALA A 403 30.36 -2.43 13.79
C ALA A 403 31.56 -3.37 13.57
N ALA A 404 31.31 -4.54 13.00
CA ALA A 404 32.36 -5.54 12.69
C ALA A 404 33.42 -5.00 11.69
N ASN A 405 33.04 -4.07 10.81
CA ASN A 405 33.92 -3.41 9.85
C ASN A 405 34.42 -2.04 10.32
N ASN A 406 34.18 -1.68 11.58
CA ASN A 406 34.61 -0.42 12.20
C ASN A 406 34.19 0.82 11.37
N VAL A 407 32.95 0.83 10.89
CA VAL A 407 32.46 1.97 10.10
C VAL A 407 32.28 3.18 11.01
N ASP A 408 32.89 4.31 10.64
CA ASP A 408 32.72 5.59 11.33
C ASP A 408 31.42 6.26 10.89
N TYR A 409 30.44 6.33 11.79
CA TYR A 409 29.20 7.08 11.61
C TYR A 409 28.60 7.47 12.97
N ASP A 410 27.76 8.48 12.98
CA ASP A 410 27.12 9.00 14.20
C ASP A 410 25.66 8.60 14.29
N VAL A 411 24.95 8.54 13.16
CA VAL A 411 23.50 8.40 13.07
C VAL A 411 23.13 7.21 12.18
N PHE A 412 22.31 6.31 12.73
CA PHE A 412 21.61 5.30 11.93
C PHE A 412 20.25 5.87 11.53
N ALA A 413 20.04 6.08 10.23
CA ALA A 413 18.85 6.73 9.70
C ALA A 413 17.96 5.73 8.97
N SER A 414 16.64 5.92 9.07
CA SER A 414 15.61 5.04 8.49
C SER A 414 14.65 5.82 7.61
N SER A 415 14.31 5.29 6.43
CA SER A 415 13.01 5.62 5.82
C SER A 415 11.90 4.97 6.63
N TYR A 416 10.79 5.67 6.81
CA TYR A 416 9.60 5.12 7.42
C TYR A 416 8.35 5.72 6.78
N TYR A 417 7.69 4.91 5.98
CA TYR A 417 6.39 5.24 5.39
C TYR A 417 5.35 4.30 5.97
N THR A 418 4.32 4.85 6.59
CA THR A 418 3.25 4.07 7.26
C THR A 418 2.58 3.08 6.32
N TYR A 419 2.63 3.31 5.04
CA TYR A 419 2.03 2.45 4.01
C TYR A 419 2.68 1.06 3.93
N TRP A 420 4.00 0.95 4.20
CA TRP A 420 4.78 -0.25 3.90
C TRP A 420 5.67 -0.73 5.04
N HIS A 421 6.05 0.15 5.98
CA HIS A 421 7.16 -0.07 6.89
C HIS A 421 6.72 -0.49 8.30
N GLY A 422 5.53 -1.13 8.40
CA GLY A 422 5.02 -1.67 9.66
C GLY A 422 4.59 -0.60 10.66
N THR A 423 4.50 -0.97 11.92
CA THR A 423 3.93 -0.12 12.97
C THR A 423 4.94 0.91 13.52
N MET A 424 4.42 2.01 14.08
CA MET A 424 5.22 3.01 14.83
C MET A 424 5.97 2.36 16.00
N SER A 425 5.34 1.39 16.67
CA SER A 425 5.95 0.64 17.78
C SER A 425 7.16 -0.17 17.33
N ASN A 426 7.06 -0.84 16.17
CA ASN A 426 8.18 -1.55 15.56
C ASN A 426 9.32 -0.57 15.22
N LEU A 427 9.01 0.56 14.57
CA LEU A 427 10.00 1.60 14.27
C LEU A 427 10.78 2.01 15.52
N THR A 428 10.06 2.37 16.59
CA THR A 428 10.67 2.74 17.88
C THR A 428 11.55 1.61 18.42
N SER A 429 11.06 0.37 18.39
CA SER A 429 11.77 -0.79 18.92
C SER A 429 13.07 -1.08 18.17
N VAL A 430 13.04 -1.12 16.83
CA VAL A 430 14.23 -1.43 16.04
C VAL A 430 15.28 -0.33 16.13
N LEU A 431 14.88 0.94 16.08
CA LEU A 431 15.80 2.06 16.23
C LEU A 431 16.37 2.16 17.65
N LYS A 432 15.54 1.91 18.67
CA LYS A 432 16.00 1.88 20.05
C LYS A 432 17.03 0.75 20.28
N ASN A 433 16.81 -0.42 19.69
CA ASN A 433 17.79 -1.52 19.75
C ASN A 433 19.15 -1.12 19.17
N ILE A 434 19.18 -0.37 18.05
CA ILE A 434 20.43 0.15 17.47
C ILE A 434 21.09 1.15 18.42
N ALA A 435 20.32 2.08 18.97
CA ALA A 435 20.83 3.07 19.90
C ALA A 435 21.43 2.44 21.17
N ASP A 436 20.70 1.52 21.78
CA ASP A 436 21.10 0.87 23.04
C ASP A 436 22.32 -0.06 22.84
N THR A 437 22.37 -0.79 21.70
CA THR A 437 23.43 -1.77 21.44
C THR A 437 24.74 -1.16 20.97
N TYR A 438 24.66 -0.14 20.11
CA TYR A 438 25.83 0.44 19.43
C TYR A 438 26.15 1.87 19.84
N GLY A 439 25.32 2.48 20.73
CA GLY A 439 25.51 3.85 21.21
C GLY A 439 25.39 4.89 20.10
N LYS A 440 24.59 4.61 19.07
CA LYS A 440 24.37 5.50 17.94
C LYS A 440 23.16 6.40 18.17
N LYS A 441 23.18 7.60 17.57
CA LYS A 441 21.98 8.39 17.36
C LYS A 441 21.14 7.70 16.29
N VAL A 442 19.82 7.91 16.34
CA VAL A 442 18.89 7.36 15.36
C VAL A 442 17.89 8.44 14.93
N MET A 443 17.39 8.32 13.71
CA MET A 443 16.39 9.25 13.17
C MET A 443 15.58 8.61 12.05
N VAL A 444 14.47 9.23 11.69
CA VAL A 444 13.77 8.98 10.43
C VAL A 444 14.28 9.98 9.38
N ALA A 445 14.92 9.49 8.32
CA ALA A 445 15.44 10.32 7.23
C ALA A 445 14.39 10.66 6.18
N GLU A 446 13.37 9.81 6.04
CA GLU A 446 12.26 10.00 5.10
C GLU A 446 10.95 9.49 5.67
N THR A 447 9.91 10.29 5.53
CA THR A 447 8.50 9.92 5.72
C THR A 447 7.62 10.89 4.94
N SER A 448 6.44 10.45 4.55
CA SER A 448 5.41 11.33 4.00
C SER A 448 4.02 10.71 4.19
N TYR A 449 2.97 11.47 3.97
CA TYR A 449 1.60 10.97 3.97
C TYR A 449 0.68 11.80 3.08
N ALA A 450 -0.27 11.12 2.42
CA ALA A 450 -1.22 11.77 1.52
C ALA A 450 -2.21 12.66 2.29
N TYR A 451 -2.37 13.91 1.82
CA TYR A 451 -3.41 14.81 2.30
C TYR A 451 -4.70 14.70 1.48
N THR A 452 -4.63 14.02 0.34
CA THR A 452 -5.75 13.76 -0.58
C THR A 452 -5.43 12.51 -1.41
N MET A 453 -6.48 11.88 -1.97
CA MET A 453 -6.35 10.79 -2.94
C MET A 453 -6.40 11.29 -4.40
N GLN A 454 -6.51 12.60 -4.60
CA GLN A 454 -6.52 13.18 -5.94
C GLN A 454 -5.10 13.22 -6.52
N ASP A 455 -5.02 13.08 -7.83
CA ASP A 455 -3.86 13.39 -8.65
C ASP A 455 -4.02 14.82 -9.18
N GLY A 456 -2.96 15.57 -9.21
CA GLY A 456 -2.99 16.95 -9.64
C GLY A 456 -2.33 17.20 -10.99
N ASP A 457 -1.36 16.41 -11.41
CA ASP A 457 -0.54 16.67 -12.60
C ASP A 457 -0.86 15.78 -13.82
N GLY A 458 -1.74 14.77 -13.65
CA GLY A 458 -2.11 13.81 -14.68
C GLY A 458 -1.10 12.65 -14.82
N HIS A 459 -0.15 12.54 -13.90
CA HIS A 459 0.75 11.40 -13.76
C HIS A 459 0.38 10.66 -12.47
N GLU A 460 -0.01 9.40 -12.59
CA GLU A 460 -0.61 8.63 -11.51
C GLU A 460 0.25 8.61 -10.24
N ASN A 461 -0.35 8.96 -9.11
CA ASN A 461 0.31 8.93 -7.81
C ASN A 461 0.60 7.50 -7.31
N THR A 462 1.68 7.33 -6.55
CA THR A 462 2.00 6.06 -5.90
C THR A 462 0.91 5.65 -4.90
N ILE A 463 0.37 6.60 -4.14
CA ILE A 463 -0.75 6.40 -3.22
C ILE A 463 -2.02 6.92 -3.89
N LYS A 464 -2.88 6.02 -4.36
CA LYS A 464 -4.04 6.34 -5.22
C LYS A 464 -5.33 5.62 -4.85
N ASN A 465 -5.27 4.57 -4.04
CA ASN A 465 -6.42 3.77 -3.66
C ASN A 465 -6.58 3.74 -2.15
N SER A 466 -7.60 4.44 -1.63
CA SER A 466 -7.86 4.53 -0.19
C SER A 466 -8.14 3.18 0.48
N ALA A 467 -8.64 2.20 -0.27
CA ALA A 467 -8.98 0.89 0.28
C ALA A 467 -7.75 -0.04 0.44
N THR A 468 -6.68 0.19 -0.32
CA THR A 468 -5.50 -0.69 -0.33
C THR A 468 -4.22 -0.01 0.12
N ASP A 469 -4.11 1.30 -0.07
CA ASP A 469 -2.85 2.01 0.12
C ASP A 469 -2.79 2.76 1.45
N LEU A 470 -3.95 3.04 2.09
CA LEU A 470 -3.98 3.76 3.38
C LEU A 470 -3.89 2.80 4.56
N VAL A 471 -3.19 3.25 5.58
CA VAL A 471 -3.09 2.54 6.86
C VAL A 471 -4.32 2.82 7.71
N SER A 472 -4.86 1.77 8.34
CA SER A 472 -5.99 1.89 9.27
C SER A 472 -5.69 2.92 10.37
N GLY A 473 -6.63 3.84 10.58
CA GLY A 473 -6.54 4.91 11.58
C GLY A 473 -5.99 6.25 11.09
N TYR A 474 -5.51 6.33 9.83
CA TYR A 474 -5.10 7.59 9.21
C TYR A 474 -5.86 7.81 7.91
N SER A 475 -6.53 8.96 7.80
CA SER A 475 -7.24 9.38 6.59
C SER A 475 -6.32 10.15 5.65
N ALA A 476 -6.56 10.08 4.33
CA ALA A 476 -5.89 10.95 3.37
C ALA A 476 -6.53 12.35 3.41
N THR A 477 -6.22 13.08 4.47
CA THR A 477 -6.69 14.43 4.75
C THR A 477 -5.55 15.27 5.32
N VAL A 478 -5.72 16.59 5.34
CA VAL A 478 -4.75 17.49 5.99
C VAL A 478 -4.56 17.14 7.47
N GLN A 479 -5.63 16.73 8.16
CA GLN A 479 -5.54 16.28 9.56
C GLN A 479 -4.81 14.93 9.67
N GLY A 480 -5.15 13.97 8.80
CA GLY A 480 -4.49 12.65 8.77
C GLY A 480 -2.98 12.77 8.50
N GLN A 481 -2.59 13.63 7.55
CA GLN A 481 -1.18 13.95 7.28
C GLN A 481 -0.47 14.51 8.52
N ALA A 482 -1.10 15.48 9.22
CA ALA A 482 -0.56 16.02 10.46
C ALA A 482 -0.43 14.97 11.57
N ASN A 483 -1.41 14.06 11.68
CA ASN A 483 -1.39 12.98 12.66
C ASN A 483 -0.21 12.03 12.43
N VAL A 484 0.01 11.60 11.18
CA VAL A 484 1.15 10.72 10.85
C VAL A 484 2.48 11.39 11.17
N VAL A 485 2.69 12.65 10.77
CA VAL A 485 3.93 13.38 11.06
C VAL A 485 4.13 13.51 12.57
N ARG A 486 3.09 13.88 13.30
CA ARG A 486 3.11 13.97 14.77
C ARG A 486 3.50 12.64 15.41
N ASP A 487 2.95 11.52 14.92
CA ASP A 487 3.15 10.20 15.51
C ASP A 487 4.54 9.63 15.16
N VAL A 488 5.08 9.92 13.97
CA VAL A 488 6.49 9.64 13.64
C VAL A 488 7.44 10.42 14.57
N ILE A 489 7.16 11.71 14.83
CA ILE A 489 7.95 12.50 15.77
C ILE A 489 7.89 11.89 17.18
N GLN A 490 6.70 11.46 17.65
CA GLN A 490 6.55 10.80 18.95
C GLN A 490 7.33 9.49 19.00
N ALA A 491 7.23 8.65 17.94
CA ALA A 491 7.91 7.36 17.89
C ALA A 491 9.43 7.51 18.00
N VAL A 492 10.01 8.55 17.39
CA VAL A 492 11.44 8.85 17.52
C VAL A 492 11.77 9.47 18.89
N ALA A 493 10.91 10.34 19.41
CA ALA A 493 11.11 10.96 20.73
C ALA A 493 11.05 9.92 21.87
N ASP A 494 10.23 8.87 21.73
CA ASP A 494 10.10 7.77 22.70
C ASP A 494 11.38 6.92 22.83
N ILE A 495 12.29 7.00 21.87
CA ILE A 495 13.64 6.39 21.97
C ILE A 495 14.48 7.10 23.03
N GLY A 496 14.13 8.33 23.39
CA GLY A 496 14.86 9.17 24.32
C GLY A 496 15.96 9.98 23.63
N SER A 497 17.04 10.32 24.34
CA SER A 497 18.08 11.23 23.84
C SER A 497 18.85 10.75 22.60
N ALA A 498 18.72 9.47 22.24
CA ALA A 498 19.32 8.92 21.03
C ALA A 498 18.45 9.17 19.78
N GLY A 499 17.13 9.31 19.94
CA GLY A 499 16.20 9.69 18.89
C GLY A 499 16.30 11.18 18.61
N ILE A 500 16.90 11.57 17.49
CA ILE A 500 17.28 12.98 17.27
C ILE A 500 16.36 13.74 16.31
N GLY A 501 15.46 13.08 15.58
CA GLY A 501 14.55 13.79 14.69
C GLY A 501 14.05 13.00 13.51
N MET A 502 13.34 13.72 12.64
CA MET A 502 12.80 13.20 11.40
C MET A 502 12.86 14.23 10.27
N PHE A 503 12.82 13.75 9.03
CA PHE A 503 12.65 14.55 7.82
C PHE A 503 11.41 14.07 7.04
N TYR A 504 10.59 15.03 6.62
CA TYR A 504 9.50 14.79 5.68
C TYR A 504 10.02 14.89 4.26
N TRP A 505 9.70 13.91 3.43
CA TRP A 505 10.18 13.83 2.06
C TRP A 505 9.27 14.57 1.10
N GLU A 506 9.83 15.54 0.39
CA GLU A 506 9.26 16.32 -0.70
C GLU A 506 7.91 17.00 -0.39
N PRO A 507 7.80 17.81 0.68
CA PRO A 507 6.57 18.54 0.99
C PRO A 507 6.23 19.63 -0.03
N ALA A 508 7.17 19.97 -0.92
CA ALA A 508 7.04 21.00 -1.94
C ALA A 508 6.86 20.45 -3.36
N TRP A 509 6.75 19.16 -3.54
CA TRP A 509 6.59 18.58 -4.87
C TRP A 509 5.12 18.54 -5.27
N ILE A 510 4.65 19.61 -5.92
CA ILE A 510 3.26 19.80 -6.34
C ILE A 510 3.17 19.83 -7.87
N PRO A 511 1.95 19.74 -8.46
CA PRO A 511 1.79 19.81 -9.91
C PRO A 511 2.38 21.10 -10.50
N VAL A 512 3.18 20.98 -11.55
CA VAL A 512 3.64 22.16 -12.29
C VAL A 512 2.46 22.96 -12.81
N LYS A 513 1.43 22.26 -13.31
CA LYS A 513 0.11 22.81 -13.59
C LYS A 513 -0.93 21.74 -13.26
N TYR A 514 -1.99 22.15 -12.58
CA TYR A 514 -3.14 21.29 -12.32
C TYR A 514 -3.74 20.80 -13.65
N ALA A 515 -3.74 19.48 -13.85
CA ALA A 515 -4.01 18.86 -15.14
C ALA A 515 -5.49 18.58 -15.42
N TYR A 516 -6.39 18.78 -14.45
CA TYR A 516 -7.78 18.39 -14.58
C TYR A 516 -8.71 19.55 -14.92
N GLU A 517 -9.57 19.35 -15.91
CA GLU A 517 -10.66 20.24 -16.30
C GLU A 517 -11.96 19.45 -16.27
N ASN A 518 -12.96 19.93 -15.52
CA ASN A 518 -14.27 19.25 -15.34
C ASN A 518 -14.17 17.79 -14.83
N GLY A 519 -13.11 17.46 -14.09
CA GLY A 519 -12.88 16.13 -13.54
C GLY A 519 -12.16 15.15 -14.46
N GLU A 520 -11.81 15.59 -15.68
CA GLU A 520 -11.06 14.81 -16.67
C GLU A 520 -9.68 15.40 -16.91
N VAL A 521 -8.70 14.57 -17.25
CA VAL A 521 -7.34 15.03 -17.57
C VAL A 521 -7.36 15.80 -18.89
N SER A 522 -7.01 17.09 -18.84
CA SER A 522 -6.80 17.93 -20.00
C SER A 522 -5.51 17.53 -20.73
N GLN A 523 -5.63 16.97 -21.91
CA GLN A 523 -4.47 16.49 -22.69
C GLN A 523 -3.51 17.62 -23.09
N ASP A 524 -4.03 18.84 -23.28
CA ASP A 524 -3.20 20.02 -23.60
C ASP A 524 -2.35 20.45 -22.38
N ILE A 525 -2.93 20.41 -21.18
CA ILE A 525 -2.19 20.72 -19.94
C ILE A 525 -1.17 19.63 -19.65
N LEU A 526 -1.57 18.36 -19.77
CA LEU A 526 -0.65 17.22 -19.60
C LEU A 526 0.53 17.29 -20.57
N ALA A 527 0.31 17.61 -21.85
CA ALA A 527 1.39 17.81 -22.80
C ALA A 527 2.31 18.99 -22.41
N SER A 528 1.73 20.07 -21.84
CA SER A 528 2.51 21.19 -21.30
C SER A 528 3.33 20.76 -20.09
N ASN A 529 2.76 19.98 -19.16
CA ASN A 529 3.47 19.42 -18.00
C ASN A 529 4.63 18.55 -18.46
N LYS A 530 4.40 17.61 -19.38
CA LYS A 530 5.46 16.76 -19.97
C LYS A 530 6.61 17.57 -20.54
N THR A 531 6.34 18.69 -21.21
CA THR A 531 7.38 19.57 -21.76
C THR A 531 8.23 20.20 -20.63
N LEU A 532 7.62 20.54 -19.49
CA LEU A 532 8.32 21.12 -18.35
C LEU A 532 9.10 20.04 -17.58
N TRP A 533 8.54 18.85 -17.41
CA TRP A 533 9.27 17.72 -16.81
C TRP A 533 10.55 17.40 -17.58
N GLU A 534 10.47 17.37 -18.93
CA GLU A 534 11.63 17.15 -19.80
C GLU A 534 12.66 18.26 -19.74
N SER A 535 12.24 19.53 -19.71
CA SER A 535 13.15 20.66 -19.90
C SER A 535 13.62 21.30 -18.63
N LYS A 536 12.98 21.01 -17.47
CA LYS A 536 13.24 21.63 -16.18
C LYS A 536 13.51 20.62 -15.06
N GLY A 537 13.29 19.33 -15.33
CA GLY A 537 13.50 18.26 -14.38
C GLY A 537 12.51 18.24 -13.21
N SER A 538 11.36 18.91 -13.32
CA SER A 538 10.36 18.96 -12.25
C SER A 538 9.51 17.70 -12.08
N GLY A 539 9.52 16.78 -13.06
CA GLY A 539 8.91 15.46 -12.93
C GLY A 539 9.86 14.46 -12.27
N TRP A 540 9.35 13.27 -11.97
CA TRP A 540 10.12 12.16 -11.40
C TRP A 540 11.31 11.77 -12.27
N ALA A 541 11.12 11.70 -13.58
CA ALA A 541 12.16 11.45 -14.58
C ALA A 541 11.85 12.18 -15.87
N SER A 542 12.89 12.60 -16.59
CA SER A 542 12.82 12.97 -18.01
C SER A 542 13.11 11.76 -18.90
N SER A 543 12.82 11.84 -20.18
CA SER A 543 13.16 10.79 -21.15
C SER A 543 14.69 10.59 -21.32
N TYR A 544 15.48 11.60 -20.97
CA TYR A 544 16.95 11.55 -21.05
C TYR A 544 17.58 10.64 -20.00
N ALA A 545 16.88 10.38 -18.88
CA ALA A 545 17.36 9.47 -17.83
C ALA A 545 17.45 8.00 -18.31
N ILE A 546 16.82 7.63 -19.44
CA ILE A 546 16.86 6.26 -20.01
C ILE A 546 18.28 5.78 -20.27
N GLU A 547 19.24 6.67 -20.59
CA GLU A 547 20.61 6.26 -20.81
C GLU A 547 21.29 5.74 -19.55
N TYR A 548 20.88 6.24 -18.39
CA TYR A 548 21.41 5.83 -17.09
C TYR A 548 20.54 4.78 -16.41
N ASP A 549 19.22 4.91 -16.50
CA ASP A 549 18.25 4.02 -15.88
C ASP A 549 17.16 3.53 -16.85
N PRO A 550 17.52 2.64 -17.79
CA PRO A 550 16.60 2.20 -18.84
C PRO A 550 15.43 1.35 -18.33
N ASP A 551 15.59 0.72 -17.15
CA ASP A 551 14.58 -0.19 -16.61
C ASP A 551 13.38 0.55 -16.02
N ASP A 552 13.62 1.73 -15.40
CA ASP A 552 12.57 2.55 -14.82
C ASP A 552 12.29 3.80 -15.62
N ALA A 553 13.29 4.66 -15.85
CA ALA A 553 13.12 5.90 -16.58
C ALA A 553 12.74 5.65 -18.06
N GLY A 554 13.09 4.50 -18.63
CA GLY A 554 12.66 4.06 -19.96
C GLY A 554 11.20 3.58 -20.01
N VAL A 555 10.60 3.26 -18.87
CA VAL A 555 9.21 2.77 -18.74
C VAL A 555 8.35 3.80 -18.05
N TRP A 556 8.87 4.40 -16.99
CA TRP A 556 8.19 5.35 -16.13
C TRP A 556 8.94 6.69 -16.18
N TYR A 557 8.49 7.59 -16.98
CA TYR A 557 8.91 8.98 -16.91
C TYR A 557 7.70 9.90 -16.88
N GLY A 558 7.82 11.03 -16.24
CA GLY A 558 6.69 11.97 -16.14
C GLY A 558 6.68 12.74 -14.83
N GLY A 559 5.47 13.00 -14.36
CA GLY A 559 5.18 13.84 -13.22
C GLY A 559 5.70 13.35 -11.87
N SER A 560 5.23 13.96 -10.80
CA SER A 560 5.84 13.74 -9.50
C SER A 560 5.58 12.33 -8.93
N ALA A 561 4.46 11.72 -9.22
CA ALA A 561 3.94 10.50 -8.58
C ALA A 561 3.74 10.66 -7.06
N TRP A 562 3.91 11.88 -6.50
CA TRP A 562 3.94 12.19 -5.07
C TRP A 562 3.21 13.48 -4.69
N ASP A 563 2.58 14.16 -5.65
CA ASP A 563 2.01 15.48 -5.48
C ASP A 563 0.90 15.54 -4.41
N ASN A 564 0.19 14.42 -4.20
CA ASN A 564 -0.83 14.29 -3.17
C ASN A 564 -0.27 14.11 -1.75
N GLN A 565 1.05 14.05 -1.58
CA GLN A 565 1.73 13.98 -0.29
C GLN A 565 2.47 15.27 0.08
N ALA A 566 2.37 16.30 -0.76
CA ALA A 566 2.93 17.61 -0.46
C ALA A 566 2.26 18.24 0.77
N MET A 567 2.91 19.24 1.38
CA MET A 567 2.35 20.09 2.45
C MET A 567 1.89 21.46 1.91
N PHE A 568 1.73 21.53 0.61
CA PHE A 568 1.08 22.60 -0.14
C PHE A 568 -0.01 21.97 -1.03
N ASP A 569 -1.10 22.70 -1.24
CA ASP A 569 -2.13 22.25 -2.17
C ASP A 569 -1.63 22.33 -3.62
N PHE A 570 -2.40 21.78 -4.57
CA PHE A 570 -2.04 21.79 -5.98
C PHE A 570 -1.95 23.20 -6.61
N ALA A 571 -2.35 24.22 -5.88
CA ALA A 571 -2.22 25.62 -6.27
C ALA A 571 -1.05 26.33 -5.57
N GLY A 572 -0.25 25.64 -4.77
CA GLY A 572 0.91 26.16 -4.07
C GLY A 572 0.61 26.87 -2.75
N LYS A 573 -0.59 26.73 -2.19
CA LYS A 573 -0.92 27.30 -0.86
C LYS A 573 -0.54 26.32 0.24
N PRO A 574 0.02 26.79 1.38
CA PRO A 574 0.39 25.91 2.47
C PRO A 574 -0.83 25.26 3.10
N LEU A 575 -0.73 23.94 3.35
CA LEU A 575 -1.75 23.18 4.09
C LEU A 575 -1.55 23.40 5.60
N ALA A 576 -2.62 23.35 6.37
CA ALA A 576 -2.55 23.52 7.82
C ALA A 576 -1.61 22.49 8.48
N SER A 577 -1.45 21.30 7.89
CA SER A 577 -0.51 20.26 8.30
C SER A 577 0.96 20.73 8.34
N LEU A 578 1.36 21.70 7.54
CA LEU A 578 2.72 22.28 7.57
C LEU A 578 3.06 22.84 8.97
N ASN A 579 2.08 23.32 9.72
CA ASN A 579 2.30 23.82 11.08
C ASN A 579 2.45 22.72 12.14
N VAL A 580 2.37 21.42 11.78
CA VAL A 580 2.54 20.32 12.73
C VAL A 580 3.88 20.41 13.47
N TYR A 581 4.96 20.81 12.80
CA TYR A 581 6.29 20.95 13.38
C TYR A 581 6.35 21.98 14.53
N LYS A 582 5.57 23.01 14.42
CA LYS A 582 5.38 24.02 15.47
C LYS A 582 4.51 23.49 16.60
N TYR A 583 3.41 22.82 16.26
CA TYR A 583 2.40 22.43 17.21
C TYR A 583 2.74 21.16 18.00
N VAL A 584 3.67 20.32 17.54
CA VAL A 584 4.18 19.19 18.34
C VAL A 584 4.82 19.65 19.67
N ARG A 585 5.26 20.92 19.75
CA ARG A 585 5.85 21.50 20.97
C ARG A 585 4.83 22.14 21.92
N THR A 586 3.72 22.62 21.40
CA THR A 586 2.70 23.33 22.19
C THR A 586 1.41 22.53 22.37
N GLY A 587 1.08 21.67 21.43
CA GLY A 587 -0.29 21.22 21.19
C GLY A 587 -1.09 22.24 20.39
N ALA A 588 -2.10 21.81 19.67
CA ALA A 588 -3.04 22.65 18.92
C ALA A 588 -4.45 22.05 18.97
N LYS A 589 -5.46 22.91 18.98
CA LYS A 589 -6.87 22.51 18.96
C LYS A 589 -7.68 23.37 18.00
N THR A 590 -8.76 22.83 17.49
CA THR A 590 -9.73 23.50 16.62
C THR A 590 -11.13 23.05 16.93
N THR A 591 -12.12 23.52 16.19
CA THR A 591 -13.50 23.02 16.30
C THR A 591 -13.57 21.58 15.78
N VAL A 592 -14.21 20.70 16.56
CA VAL A 592 -14.45 19.32 16.15
C VAL A 592 -15.39 19.28 14.96
N LYS A 593 -14.98 18.62 13.90
CA LYS A 593 -15.74 18.43 12.67
C LYS A 593 -15.40 17.08 12.04
N VAL A 594 -16.27 16.58 11.18
CA VAL A 594 -15.98 15.39 10.38
C VAL A 594 -14.75 15.69 9.49
N ASP A 595 -13.76 14.81 9.55
CA ASP A 595 -12.54 14.85 8.76
C ASP A 595 -12.60 13.89 7.58
N SER A 596 -13.16 12.69 7.82
CA SER A 596 -13.36 11.67 6.79
C SER A 596 -14.53 10.76 7.14
N ALA A 597 -14.93 9.94 6.17
CA ALA A 597 -15.95 8.91 6.33
C ALA A 597 -15.47 7.58 5.78
N GLU A 598 -15.89 6.49 6.39
CA GLU A 598 -15.62 5.14 5.91
C GLU A 598 -16.24 4.93 4.52
N ALA A 599 -15.48 4.32 3.59
CA ALA A 599 -15.99 3.97 2.28
C ALA A 599 -16.63 2.59 2.31
N PHE A 600 -17.78 2.44 1.67
CA PHE A 600 -18.42 1.15 1.48
C PHE A 600 -17.92 0.49 0.20
N ASN A 601 -17.56 -0.80 0.29
CA ASN A 601 -17.21 -1.62 -0.85
C ASN A 601 -18.18 -2.82 -0.89
N VAL A 602 -19.00 -2.91 -1.92
CA VAL A 602 -20.05 -3.91 -2.05
C VAL A 602 -19.90 -4.66 -3.36
N GLU A 603 -20.00 -5.97 -3.31
CA GLU A 603 -20.03 -6.83 -4.47
C GLU A 603 -21.40 -7.49 -4.56
N ILE A 604 -22.06 -7.39 -5.71
CA ILE A 604 -23.34 -8.02 -6.02
C ILE A 604 -23.32 -8.64 -7.42
N ASN A 605 -24.31 -9.47 -7.74
CA ASN A 605 -24.48 -9.95 -9.11
C ASN A 605 -25.49 -9.06 -9.85
N ALA A 606 -25.37 -8.98 -11.15
CA ALA A 606 -26.30 -8.26 -12.01
C ALA A 606 -27.74 -8.75 -11.80
N GLY A 607 -28.65 -7.81 -11.57
CA GLY A 607 -30.04 -8.06 -11.25
C GLY A 607 -30.35 -8.29 -9.76
N ASP A 608 -29.36 -8.37 -8.90
CA ASP A 608 -29.55 -8.31 -7.44
C ASP A 608 -29.81 -6.84 -7.03
N GLY A 609 -30.78 -6.65 -6.13
CA GLY A 609 -31.07 -5.30 -5.63
C GLY A 609 -30.01 -4.83 -4.63
N LEU A 610 -29.44 -3.65 -4.85
CA LEU A 610 -28.52 -3.01 -3.91
C LEU A 610 -29.30 -2.34 -2.77
N THR A 611 -28.93 -2.64 -1.54
CA THR A 611 -29.43 -1.92 -0.36
C THR A 611 -28.45 -0.83 0.02
N LEU A 612 -28.88 0.43 -0.03
CA LEU A 612 -28.07 1.56 0.36
C LEU A 612 -28.01 1.69 1.89
N PRO A 613 -26.83 1.86 2.50
CA PRO A 613 -26.71 2.11 3.94
C PRO A 613 -27.35 3.42 4.37
N ASP A 614 -28.01 3.43 5.52
CA ASP A 614 -28.64 4.64 6.08
C ASP A 614 -27.65 5.51 6.87
N LYS A 615 -26.53 4.95 7.31
CA LYS A 615 -25.51 5.59 8.15
C LYS A 615 -24.12 5.22 7.69
N VAL A 616 -23.15 6.07 8.05
CA VAL A 616 -21.72 5.86 7.83
C VAL A 616 -20.94 6.15 9.10
N THR A 617 -19.89 5.39 9.33
CA THR A 617 -18.87 5.72 10.32
C THR A 617 -18.11 6.95 9.84
N VAL A 618 -18.02 7.97 10.68
CA VAL A 618 -17.23 9.18 10.43
C VAL A 618 -16.08 9.28 11.43
N TYR A 619 -14.99 9.82 10.95
CA TYR A 619 -13.82 10.14 11.75
C TYR A 619 -13.75 11.64 11.92
N TYR A 620 -13.69 12.11 13.17
CA TYR A 620 -13.57 13.54 13.45
C TYR A 620 -12.10 13.95 13.51
N ASN A 621 -11.85 15.21 13.22
CA ASN A 621 -10.50 15.79 13.21
C ASN A 621 -9.79 15.75 14.58
N ASP A 622 -10.48 15.48 15.67
CA ASP A 622 -9.90 15.27 17.01
C ASP A 622 -9.54 13.79 17.30
N GLY A 623 -9.70 12.92 16.30
CA GLY A 623 -9.44 11.48 16.39
C GLY A 623 -10.60 10.67 16.98
N THR A 624 -11.74 11.29 17.32
CA THR A 624 -12.95 10.55 17.73
C THR A 624 -13.72 10.04 16.53
N THR A 625 -14.56 9.02 16.74
CA THR A 625 -15.43 8.44 15.71
C THR A 625 -16.90 8.60 16.08
N GLY A 626 -17.76 8.56 15.09
CA GLY A 626 -19.20 8.61 15.27
C GLY A 626 -19.93 7.96 14.10
N GLU A 627 -21.26 7.88 14.20
CA GLU A 627 -22.14 7.48 13.11
C GLU A 627 -23.02 8.64 12.69
N GLU A 628 -23.03 8.94 11.39
CA GLU A 628 -23.85 9.99 10.81
C GLU A 628 -24.83 9.44 9.75
N ASN A 629 -25.96 10.13 9.59
CA ASN A 629 -26.96 9.74 8.59
C ASN A 629 -26.52 10.18 7.19
N ILE A 630 -26.84 9.34 6.19
CA ILE A 630 -26.49 9.58 4.78
C ILE A 630 -27.76 9.74 3.94
N THR A 631 -27.66 10.60 2.95
CA THR A 631 -28.59 10.65 1.82
C THR A 631 -27.82 10.41 0.54
N TRP A 632 -28.05 9.24 -0.11
CA TRP A 632 -27.35 8.84 -1.33
C TRP A 632 -27.90 9.57 -2.56
N ASP A 633 -27.01 9.97 -3.44
CA ASP A 633 -27.30 10.41 -4.78
C ASP A 633 -26.95 9.29 -5.78
N THR A 634 -27.99 8.68 -6.35
CA THR A 634 -27.82 7.62 -7.35
C THR A 634 -27.76 8.15 -8.79
N ASN A 635 -27.83 9.48 -8.98
CA ASN A 635 -27.87 10.13 -10.30
C ASN A 635 -28.98 9.57 -11.22
N GLY A 636 -30.08 9.09 -10.62
CA GLY A 636 -31.21 8.50 -11.34
C GLY A 636 -30.99 7.02 -11.75
N THR A 637 -29.89 6.41 -11.34
CA THR A 637 -29.64 4.97 -11.55
C THR A 637 -30.59 4.16 -10.67
N ASP A 638 -31.26 3.17 -11.27
CA ASP A 638 -32.10 2.22 -10.54
C ASP A 638 -31.21 1.15 -9.85
N VAL A 639 -30.96 1.37 -8.58
CA VAL A 639 -30.12 0.46 -7.77
C VAL A 639 -30.75 -0.90 -7.51
N SER A 640 -32.03 -1.09 -7.88
CA SER A 640 -32.69 -2.40 -7.74
C SER A 640 -32.37 -3.37 -8.88
N THR A 641 -31.78 -2.90 -9.98
CA THR A 641 -31.53 -3.69 -11.20
C THR A 641 -30.23 -3.27 -11.88
N LEU A 642 -29.13 -3.18 -11.11
CA LEU A 642 -27.82 -2.84 -11.67
C LEU A 642 -27.36 -3.90 -12.66
N GLU A 643 -26.83 -3.46 -13.79
CA GLU A 643 -26.14 -4.29 -14.78
C GLU A 643 -24.68 -4.53 -14.37
N GLU A 644 -24.02 -5.48 -15.01
CA GLU A 644 -22.58 -5.75 -14.80
C GLU A 644 -21.77 -4.45 -14.99
N GLY A 645 -20.88 -4.18 -14.04
CA GLY A 645 -20.05 -2.99 -14.09
C GLY A 645 -19.61 -2.49 -12.72
N LYS A 646 -18.84 -1.42 -12.74
CA LYS A 646 -18.43 -0.73 -11.51
C LYS A 646 -19.20 0.56 -11.39
N TYR A 647 -19.80 0.77 -10.22
CA TYR A 647 -20.56 1.96 -9.91
C TYR A 647 -19.97 2.63 -8.67
N VAL A 648 -19.97 3.96 -8.65
CA VAL A 648 -19.61 4.76 -7.50
C VAL A 648 -20.76 5.70 -7.19
N PHE A 649 -21.33 5.59 -5.99
CA PHE A 649 -22.36 6.48 -5.51
C PHE A 649 -21.80 7.37 -4.40
N TYR A 650 -22.22 8.64 -4.40
CA TYR A 650 -21.82 9.60 -3.38
C TYR A 650 -23.01 9.92 -2.48
N GLY A 651 -22.80 9.85 -1.17
CA GLY A 651 -23.78 10.18 -0.16
C GLY A 651 -23.49 11.52 0.50
N THR A 652 -24.53 12.33 0.74
CA THR A 652 -24.41 13.53 1.56
C THR A 652 -24.56 13.14 3.02
N ILE A 653 -23.53 13.42 3.82
CA ILE A 653 -23.52 13.20 5.26
C ILE A 653 -24.14 14.41 5.93
N GLN A 654 -25.04 14.17 6.89
CA GLN A 654 -25.77 15.26 7.54
C GLN A 654 -24.80 16.16 8.33
N GLY A 655 -24.79 17.45 8.00
CA GLY A 655 -24.07 18.48 8.76
C GLY A 655 -22.62 18.70 8.38
N CYS A 656 -22.11 18.05 7.31
CA CYS A 656 -20.77 18.30 6.81
C CYS A 656 -20.70 18.28 5.27
N ASP A 657 -19.59 18.77 4.73
CA ASP A 657 -19.34 18.81 3.28
C ASP A 657 -18.68 17.52 2.75
N ILE A 658 -18.23 16.63 3.64
CA ILE A 658 -17.63 15.34 3.31
C ILE A 658 -18.71 14.44 2.70
N LYS A 659 -18.35 13.71 1.65
CA LYS A 659 -19.22 12.73 1.01
C LYS A 659 -18.91 11.32 1.49
N ALA A 660 -19.94 10.54 1.78
CA ALA A 660 -19.82 9.09 1.87
C ALA A 660 -19.66 8.53 0.46
N VAL A 661 -18.83 7.49 0.32
CA VAL A 661 -18.55 6.81 -0.95
C VAL A 661 -19.01 5.36 -0.85
N LEU A 662 -19.77 4.91 -1.85
CA LEU A 662 -20.18 3.52 -2.01
C LEU A 662 -19.68 3.01 -3.36
N ASN A 663 -18.68 2.15 -3.32
CA ASN A 663 -18.16 1.44 -4.47
C ASN A 663 -18.93 0.14 -4.63
N VAL A 664 -19.53 -0.08 -5.79
CA VAL A 664 -20.27 -1.29 -6.10
C VAL A 664 -19.66 -1.98 -7.30
N ASN A 665 -19.20 -3.20 -7.10
CA ASN A 665 -18.74 -4.08 -8.18
C ASN A 665 -19.86 -5.07 -8.51
N VAL A 666 -20.53 -4.87 -9.64
CA VAL A 666 -21.62 -5.73 -10.10
C VAL A 666 -21.03 -6.78 -11.03
N LYS A 667 -21.01 -8.02 -10.60
CA LYS A 667 -20.56 -9.16 -11.41
C LYS A 667 -21.66 -9.63 -12.36
N ALA A 668 -21.26 -10.23 -13.48
CA ALA A 668 -22.18 -10.91 -14.38
C ALA A 668 -23.05 -11.92 -13.61
N HIS A 669 -24.34 -11.97 -13.95
CA HIS A 669 -25.25 -12.94 -13.34
C HIS A 669 -24.83 -14.37 -13.72
N ASN A 670 -24.54 -15.20 -12.72
CA ASN A 670 -24.29 -16.62 -12.95
C ASN A 670 -25.60 -17.38 -12.96
N TYR A 671 -25.94 -17.99 -14.10
CA TYR A 671 -27.16 -18.75 -14.29
C TYR A 671 -27.08 -20.19 -13.72
N VAL A 672 -25.91 -20.63 -13.28
CA VAL A 672 -25.73 -21.95 -12.64
C VAL A 672 -26.31 -21.93 -11.23
N VAL A 673 -27.12 -22.91 -10.91
CA VAL A 673 -27.68 -23.05 -9.56
C VAL A 673 -26.70 -23.86 -8.71
N ASN A 674 -26.38 -23.37 -7.53
CA ASN A 674 -25.40 -23.97 -6.61
C ASN A 674 -24.05 -24.26 -7.34
N PRO A 675 -23.38 -23.21 -7.86
CA PRO A 675 -22.25 -23.36 -8.78
C PRO A 675 -21.00 -23.94 -8.12
N SER A 676 -20.82 -23.74 -6.82
CA SER A 676 -19.68 -24.18 -6.02
C SER A 676 -20.06 -25.24 -4.98
N PHE A 677 -21.24 -25.84 -5.14
CA PHE A 677 -21.73 -26.95 -4.30
C PHE A 677 -21.96 -26.62 -2.82
N GLU A 678 -22.01 -25.35 -2.45
CA GLU A 678 -22.14 -24.88 -1.08
C GLU A 678 -23.50 -25.20 -0.45
N ASP A 679 -24.58 -25.16 -1.25
CA ASP A 679 -25.89 -25.55 -0.77
C ASP A 679 -26.01 -27.07 -0.58
N SER A 680 -26.69 -27.47 0.49
CA SER A 680 -26.95 -28.88 0.79
C SER A 680 -27.87 -29.58 -0.24
N ASP A 681 -28.74 -28.80 -0.93
CA ASP A 681 -29.49 -29.28 -2.08
C ASP A 681 -28.62 -29.24 -3.34
N ARG A 682 -28.19 -30.42 -3.78
CA ARG A 682 -27.37 -30.64 -4.98
C ARG A 682 -28.10 -31.41 -6.04
N SER A 683 -29.44 -31.50 -5.93
CA SER A 683 -30.30 -32.28 -6.82
C SER A 683 -30.32 -31.78 -8.27
N MET A 684 -29.91 -30.53 -8.51
CA MET A 684 -29.77 -29.95 -9.85
C MET A 684 -28.57 -30.52 -10.61
N TRP A 685 -27.59 -31.07 -9.89
CA TRP A 685 -26.39 -31.67 -10.50
C TRP A 685 -26.63 -33.15 -10.78
N VAL A 686 -26.34 -33.58 -12.00
CA VAL A 686 -26.44 -34.97 -12.44
C VAL A 686 -25.05 -35.51 -12.68
N ILE A 687 -24.68 -36.57 -11.92
CA ILE A 687 -23.42 -37.27 -12.11
C ILE A 687 -23.71 -38.63 -12.73
N THR A 688 -23.02 -38.92 -13.84
CA THR A 688 -23.15 -40.22 -14.56
C THR A 688 -21.78 -40.87 -14.76
N GLY A 689 -21.77 -42.14 -15.18
CA GLY A 689 -20.55 -42.94 -15.27
C GLY A 689 -20.11 -43.50 -13.92
N ASP A 690 -18.83 -43.43 -13.60
CA ASP A 690 -18.28 -43.88 -12.32
C ASP A 690 -18.57 -42.86 -11.18
N ALA A 691 -19.84 -42.61 -10.91
CA ALA A 691 -20.27 -41.65 -9.87
C ALA A 691 -19.76 -42.04 -8.47
N ASP A 692 -19.41 -43.29 -8.23
CA ASP A 692 -18.77 -43.76 -6.99
C ASP A 692 -17.32 -43.28 -6.84
N ALA A 693 -16.76 -42.64 -7.87
CA ALA A 693 -15.44 -41.99 -7.82
C ALA A 693 -15.51 -40.55 -7.34
N THR A 694 -16.71 -40.00 -7.11
CA THR A 694 -16.93 -38.58 -6.77
C THR A 694 -17.64 -38.43 -5.43
N ASP A 695 -17.32 -37.33 -4.73
CA ASP A 695 -18.02 -36.89 -3.52
C ASP A 695 -17.98 -35.38 -3.40
N TYR A 696 -18.94 -34.82 -2.66
CA TYR A 696 -18.93 -33.37 -2.32
C TYR A 696 -18.11 -33.17 -1.04
N GLN A 697 -16.86 -32.77 -1.20
CA GLN A 697 -15.90 -32.65 -0.12
C GLN A 697 -16.04 -31.28 0.56
N ASN A 698 -16.22 -31.28 1.89
CA ASN A 698 -16.12 -30.06 2.72
C ASN A 698 -14.68 -29.87 3.14
N LYS A 699 -13.93 -29.10 2.37
CA LYS A 699 -12.53 -28.78 2.64
C LYS A 699 -12.11 -27.54 1.85
N SER A 700 -12.16 -26.39 2.49
CA SER A 700 -11.86 -25.09 1.87
C SER A 700 -10.48 -25.02 1.19
N ALA A 701 -9.46 -25.72 1.71
CA ALA A 701 -8.15 -25.81 1.08
C ALA A 701 -8.14 -26.50 -0.31
N ASP A 702 -9.16 -27.25 -0.64
CA ASP A 702 -9.32 -27.95 -1.92
C ASP A 702 -10.47 -27.37 -2.77
N ALA A 703 -11.20 -26.36 -2.25
CA ALA A 703 -12.20 -25.57 -2.96
C ALA A 703 -11.55 -24.35 -3.62
N SER A 704 -12.10 -23.91 -4.73
CA SER A 704 -11.71 -22.65 -5.39
C SER A 704 -12.36 -21.46 -4.71
N SER A 705 -13.60 -21.65 -4.25
CA SER A 705 -14.33 -20.70 -3.41
C SER A 705 -15.17 -21.45 -2.38
N GLY A 706 -15.47 -20.82 -1.25
CA GLY A 706 -16.27 -21.41 -0.18
C GLY A 706 -15.61 -22.60 0.51
N ASP A 707 -16.46 -23.55 0.96
CA ASP A 707 -16.03 -24.71 1.75
C ASP A 707 -16.14 -26.05 1.01
N TYR A 708 -16.96 -26.10 -0.06
CA TYR A 708 -17.23 -27.33 -0.79
C TYR A 708 -16.68 -27.31 -2.21
N SER A 709 -16.33 -28.52 -2.71
CA SER A 709 -16.02 -28.79 -4.11
C SER A 709 -16.48 -30.19 -4.52
N LEU A 710 -16.62 -30.46 -5.81
CA LEU A 710 -16.81 -31.81 -6.31
C LEU A 710 -15.45 -32.50 -6.41
N HIS A 711 -15.09 -33.27 -5.40
CA HIS A 711 -13.88 -34.10 -5.36
C HIS A 711 -14.05 -35.40 -6.17
N PHE A 712 -12.95 -35.87 -6.76
CA PHE A 712 -12.91 -37.15 -7.48
C PHE A 712 -11.58 -37.89 -7.28
N TRP A 713 -11.69 -39.21 -7.07
CA TRP A 713 -10.55 -40.13 -7.00
C TRP A 713 -11.01 -41.60 -7.14
N LYS A 714 -10.21 -42.41 -7.80
CA LYS A 714 -10.42 -43.88 -7.85
C LYS A 714 -9.11 -44.63 -8.05
N GLY A 715 -8.97 -45.82 -7.43
CA GLY A 715 -7.79 -46.68 -7.54
C GLY A 715 -7.73 -47.53 -8.81
N SER A 716 -8.58 -47.30 -9.81
CA SER A 716 -8.59 -47.91 -11.15
C SER A 716 -8.92 -46.82 -12.17
N ASP A 717 -8.70 -47.08 -13.45
CA ASP A 717 -9.18 -46.17 -14.50
C ASP A 717 -10.68 -45.91 -14.34
N TYR A 718 -11.12 -44.68 -14.51
CA TYR A 718 -12.51 -44.27 -14.31
C TYR A 718 -12.91 -43.11 -15.19
N ALA A 719 -14.23 -42.97 -15.41
CA ALA A 719 -14.76 -41.83 -16.15
C ALA A 719 -16.12 -41.44 -15.58
N PHE A 720 -16.31 -40.15 -15.43
CA PHE A 720 -17.56 -39.57 -14.98
C PHE A 720 -17.90 -38.29 -15.75
N ASP A 721 -19.18 -37.92 -15.69
CA ASP A 721 -19.74 -36.71 -16.26
C ASP A 721 -20.58 -36.05 -15.17
N VAL A 722 -20.32 -34.74 -14.91
CA VAL A 722 -21.15 -33.91 -14.04
C VAL A 722 -21.81 -32.82 -14.85
N SER A 723 -23.12 -32.66 -14.73
CA SER A 723 -23.85 -31.70 -15.56
C SER A 723 -25.08 -31.10 -14.87
N GLN A 724 -25.45 -29.92 -15.37
CA GLN A 724 -26.68 -29.23 -15.00
C GLN A 724 -27.38 -28.71 -16.27
N THR A 725 -28.71 -28.89 -16.35
CA THR A 725 -29.53 -28.30 -17.40
C THR A 725 -30.21 -27.06 -16.87
N ILE A 726 -29.92 -25.92 -17.50
CA ILE A 726 -30.44 -24.62 -17.18
C ILE A 726 -31.51 -24.25 -18.20
N THR A 727 -32.64 -23.74 -17.74
CA THR A 727 -33.81 -23.40 -18.59
C THR A 727 -34.28 -21.99 -18.26
N GLY A 728 -35.00 -21.36 -19.20
CA GLY A 728 -35.55 -20.01 -19.04
C GLY A 728 -34.52 -18.91 -19.29
N LEU A 729 -33.43 -19.25 -19.96
CA LEU A 729 -32.44 -18.30 -20.41
C LEU A 729 -32.99 -17.41 -21.54
N LYS A 730 -32.59 -16.19 -21.60
CA LYS A 730 -32.87 -15.30 -22.75
C LYS A 730 -32.08 -15.79 -23.97
N PRO A 731 -32.63 -15.69 -25.19
CA PRO A 731 -31.85 -15.93 -26.40
C PRO A 731 -30.64 -15.02 -26.43
N GLY A 732 -29.48 -15.58 -26.75
CA GLY A 732 -28.24 -14.81 -26.76
C GLY A 732 -26.99 -15.68 -26.82
N THR A 733 -25.85 -15.04 -26.69
CA THR A 733 -24.53 -15.69 -26.60
C THR A 733 -24.10 -15.74 -25.14
N TYR A 734 -23.73 -16.92 -24.68
CA TYR A 734 -23.30 -17.19 -23.32
C TYR A 734 -21.86 -17.68 -23.27
N ARG A 735 -21.23 -17.53 -22.11
CA ARG A 735 -19.89 -18.02 -21.80
C ARG A 735 -19.98 -18.98 -20.63
N PHE A 736 -19.24 -20.09 -20.70
CA PHE A 736 -19.19 -21.09 -19.64
C PHE A 736 -17.75 -21.38 -19.22
N THR A 737 -17.50 -21.43 -17.92
CA THR A 737 -16.20 -21.76 -17.33
C THR A 737 -16.38 -22.52 -16.01
N ILE A 738 -15.32 -23.20 -15.56
CA ILE A 738 -15.22 -23.82 -14.23
C ILE A 738 -13.84 -23.54 -13.64
N SER A 739 -13.67 -23.84 -12.35
CA SER A 739 -12.38 -24.02 -11.70
C SER A 739 -12.07 -25.50 -11.54
N ALA A 740 -10.91 -25.97 -12.00
CA ALA A 740 -10.49 -27.36 -11.91
C ALA A 740 -9.04 -27.46 -11.43
N GLN A 741 -8.78 -28.34 -10.47
CA GLN A 741 -7.43 -28.69 -10.04
C GLN A 741 -7.28 -30.21 -9.85
N GLY A 742 -6.06 -30.73 -9.87
CA GLY A 742 -5.78 -32.12 -9.63
C GLY A 742 -4.44 -32.59 -10.15
N GLY A 743 -4.17 -33.88 -10.03
CA GLY A 743 -2.88 -34.42 -10.42
C GLY A 743 -2.94 -35.93 -10.73
N ASP A 744 -1.76 -36.53 -11.00
CA ASP A 744 -1.59 -37.95 -11.39
C ASP A 744 -2.42 -38.37 -12.62
N ALA A 745 -2.72 -37.38 -13.49
CA ALA A 745 -3.67 -37.47 -14.59
C ALA A 745 -2.99 -37.63 -15.97
N ALA A 746 -1.80 -38.21 -16.04
CA ALA A 746 -1.08 -38.37 -17.29
C ALA A 746 -1.90 -39.28 -18.28
N GLY A 747 -2.26 -38.69 -19.44
CA GLY A 747 -3.09 -39.35 -20.43
C GLY A 747 -4.60 -39.23 -20.21
N ALA A 748 -5.02 -38.44 -19.22
CA ALA A 748 -6.44 -38.12 -19.02
C ALA A 748 -7.01 -37.34 -20.23
N VAL A 749 -8.34 -37.52 -20.41
CA VAL A 749 -9.12 -36.72 -21.37
C VAL A 749 -10.20 -35.99 -20.59
N ASN A 750 -10.03 -34.71 -20.39
CA ASN A 750 -10.93 -33.87 -19.62
C ASN A 750 -11.41 -32.72 -20.48
N ALA A 751 -12.69 -32.45 -20.45
CA ALA A 751 -13.28 -31.30 -21.13
C ALA A 751 -14.49 -30.79 -20.36
N ILE A 752 -14.65 -29.46 -20.32
CA ILE A 752 -15.95 -28.89 -20.08
C ILE A 752 -16.76 -28.89 -21.36
N TYR A 753 -18.09 -28.89 -21.24
CA TYR A 753 -18.93 -28.83 -22.40
C TYR A 753 -20.22 -28.02 -22.18
N ALA A 754 -20.76 -27.52 -23.27
CA ALA A 754 -22.09 -26.95 -23.31
C ALA A 754 -22.90 -27.55 -24.47
N VAL A 755 -24.15 -27.86 -24.23
CA VAL A 755 -25.10 -28.33 -25.25
C VAL A 755 -26.29 -27.40 -25.31
N SER A 756 -26.46 -26.72 -26.43
CA SER A 756 -27.58 -25.81 -26.67
C SER A 756 -28.14 -26.05 -28.07
N SER A 757 -29.46 -26.09 -28.23
CA SER A 757 -30.14 -26.30 -29.53
C SER A 757 -29.59 -27.49 -30.32
N GLY A 758 -29.15 -28.55 -29.60
CA GLY A 758 -28.58 -29.78 -30.19
C GLY A 758 -27.12 -29.67 -30.64
N VAL A 759 -26.47 -28.55 -30.46
CA VAL A 759 -25.03 -28.32 -30.74
C VAL A 759 -24.24 -28.48 -29.45
N ARG A 760 -23.23 -29.34 -29.46
CA ARG A 760 -22.27 -29.52 -28.37
C ARG A 760 -20.97 -28.80 -28.70
N GLN A 761 -20.46 -28.02 -27.74
CA GLN A 761 -19.16 -27.40 -27.74
C GLN A 761 -18.36 -27.94 -26.58
N ASP A 762 -17.08 -28.15 -26.75
CA ASP A 762 -16.17 -28.70 -25.76
C ASP A 762 -14.92 -27.81 -25.65
N ALA A 763 -14.39 -27.66 -24.43
CA ALA A 763 -13.08 -27.07 -24.16
C ALA A 763 -12.28 -28.00 -23.25
N SER A 764 -11.12 -28.44 -23.74
CA SER A 764 -10.27 -29.39 -22.99
C SER A 764 -9.42 -28.66 -21.93
N PHE A 765 -9.07 -29.39 -20.86
CA PHE A 765 -8.17 -28.90 -19.82
C PHE A 765 -7.29 -30.00 -19.26
N GLU A 766 -6.20 -29.62 -18.61
CA GLU A 766 -5.27 -30.52 -17.93
C GLU A 766 -5.37 -30.34 -16.42
N LEU A 767 -5.03 -31.43 -15.67
CA LEU A 767 -4.89 -31.36 -14.21
C LEU A 767 -3.39 -31.34 -13.89
N VAL A 768 -2.88 -30.22 -13.39
CA VAL A 768 -1.43 -29.92 -13.32
C VAL A 768 -0.87 -29.82 -11.90
N GLY A 769 -1.69 -29.99 -10.88
CA GLY A 769 -1.26 -30.00 -9.48
C GLY A 769 -2.30 -29.44 -8.51
N TRP A 770 -2.01 -29.61 -7.22
CA TRP A 770 -2.81 -29.05 -6.12
C TRP A 770 -2.62 -27.53 -6.06
N THR A 771 -3.72 -26.83 -5.83
CA THR A 771 -3.83 -25.33 -5.85
C THR A 771 -3.38 -24.69 -7.17
N THR A 772 -3.22 -25.48 -8.23
CA THR A 772 -2.89 -24.98 -9.57
C THR A 772 -4.15 -25.03 -10.44
N TRP A 773 -5.05 -24.08 -10.17
CA TRP A 773 -6.35 -24.01 -10.79
C TRP A 773 -6.29 -23.75 -12.30
N GLN A 774 -7.06 -24.52 -13.04
CA GLN A 774 -7.29 -24.37 -14.47
C GLN A 774 -8.71 -23.85 -14.66
N ASN A 775 -8.88 -22.88 -15.54
CA ASN A 775 -10.18 -22.28 -15.84
C ASN A 775 -10.50 -22.41 -17.32
N PRO A 776 -10.88 -23.64 -17.78
CA PRO A 776 -11.27 -23.83 -19.18
C PRO A 776 -12.53 -23.03 -19.50
N VAL A 777 -12.63 -22.53 -20.73
CA VAL A 777 -13.68 -21.62 -21.17
C VAL A 777 -14.29 -22.06 -22.48
N ILE A 778 -15.63 -21.93 -22.61
CA ILE A 778 -16.38 -21.93 -23.87
C ILE A 778 -16.96 -20.53 -24.03
N GLU A 779 -16.44 -19.75 -24.97
CA GLU A 779 -16.74 -18.31 -25.10
C GLU A 779 -18.06 -18.00 -25.79
N GLU A 780 -18.51 -18.82 -26.77
CA GLU A 780 -19.64 -18.51 -27.65
C GLU A 780 -20.69 -19.64 -27.65
N ILE A 781 -21.49 -19.72 -26.60
CA ILE A 781 -22.62 -20.66 -26.53
C ILE A 781 -23.88 -19.95 -27.00
N VAL A 782 -24.37 -20.27 -28.16
CA VAL A 782 -25.61 -19.70 -28.69
C VAL A 782 -26.82 -20.40 -28.09
N VAL A 783 -27.60 -19.65 -27.29
CA VAL A 783 -28.89 -20.12 -26.74
C VAL A 783 -30.02 -19.51 -27.59
N GLY A 784 -30.87 -20.39 -28.14
CA GLY A 784 -32.02 -20.00 -28.95
C GLY A 784 -33.30 -19.74 -28.15
N GLU A 785 -34.45 -19.64 -28.84
CA GLU A 785 -35.75 -19.34 -28.24
C GLU A 785 -36.24 -20.41 -27.24
N ASP A 786 -35.65 -21.62 -27.26
CA ASP A 786 -35.92 -22.66 -26.28
C ASP A 786 -35.37 -22.39 -24.90
N GLY A 787 -34.47 -21.37 -24.80
CA GLY A 787 -33.90 -20.88 -23.56
C GLY A 787 -33.21 -21.95 -22.74
N THR A 788 -32.65 -23.00 -23.38
CA THR A 788 -32.13 -24.16 -22.68
C THR A 788 -30.67 -24.43 -23.04
N VAL A 789 -29.84 -24.65 -22.01
CA VAL A 789 -28.47 -25.13 -22.17
C VAL A 789 -28.18 -26.22 -21.13
N THR A 790 -27.46 -27.23 -21.51
CA THR A 790 -26.84 -28.17 -20.58
C THR A 790 -25.35 -27.92 -20.55
N ILE A 791 -24.82 -27.61 -19.39
CA ILE A 791 -23.40 -27.41 -19.13
C ILE A 791 -22.85 -28.57 -18.30
N GLY A 792 -21.58 -28.87 -18.43
CA GLY A 792 -20.98 -29.93 -17.63
C GLY A 792 -19.48 -30.09 -17.83
N ALA A 793 -18.92 -31.03 -17.09
CA ALA A 793 -17.54 -31.48 -17.23
C ALA A 793 -17.52 -33.02 -17.37
N ALA A 794 -16.84 -33.48 -18.41
CA ALA A 794 -16.64 -34.92 -18.69
C ALA A 794 -15.14 -35.24 -18.52
N LEU A 795 -14.85 -36.18 -17.63
CA LEU A 795 -13.50 -36.59 -17.31
C LEU A 795 -13.30 -38.09 -17.53
N SER A 796 -12.18 -38.43 -18.18
CA SER A 796 -11.70 -39.81 -18.32
C SER A 796 -10.27 -39.88 -17.80
N LEU A 797 -10.10 -40.62 -16.74
CA LEU A 797 -8.96 -40.49 -15.84
C LEU A 797 -8.27 -41.82 -15.62
N PRO A 798 -6.92 -41.87 -15.58
CA PRO A 798 -6.18 -43.07 -15.22
C PRO A 798 -6.34 -43.37 -13.73
N SER A 799 -6.00 -44.61 -13.36
CA SER A 799 -5.96 -45.07 -11.97
C SER A 799 -5.10 -44.16 -11.09
N GLY A 800 -5.66 -43.72 -9.98
CA GLY A 800 -4.99 -42.86 -9.00
C GLY A 800 -5.01 -41.38 -9.29
N ALA A 801 -5.52 -40.95 -10.44
CA ALA A 801 -5.78 -39.52 -10.69
C ALA A 801 -6.78 -38.96 -9.67
N TRP A 802 -6.60 -37.72 -9.30
CA TRP A 802 -7.38 -37.05 -8.28
C TRP A 802 -7.59 -35.56 -8.62
N GLY A 803 -8.58 -34.96 -8.03
CA GLY A 803 -8.81 -33.53 -8.20
C GLY A 803 -10.13 -33.04 -7.63
N THR A 804 -10.39 -31.76 -7.87
CA THR A 804 -11.64 -31.09 -7.54
C THR A 804 -12.13 -30.22 -8.69
N LEU A 805 -13.46 -30.13 -8.85
CA LEU A 805 -14.15 -29.20 -9.74
C LEU A 805 -14.97 -28.25 -8.87
N ASP A 806 -15.01 -26.96 -9.27
CA ASP A 806 -15.67 -25.92 -8.52
C ASP A 806 -16.07 -24.73 -9.43
N ASP A 807 -16.78 -23.75 -8.90
CA ASP A 807 -17.10 -22.45 -9.52
C ASP A 807 -17.64 -22.56 -10.96
N PHE A 808 -18.63 -23.41 -11.19
CA PHE A 808 -19.30 -23.51 -12.49
C PHE A 808 -20.02 -22.20 -12.82
N THR A 809 -19.61 -21.51 -13.86
CA THR A 809 -20.11 -20.18 -14.18
C THR A 809 -20.62 -20.09 -15.60
N LEU A 810 -21.92 -19.79 -15.76
CA LEU A 810 -22.58 -19.51 -17.04
C LEU A 810 -23.08 -18.06 -17.03
N THR A 811 -22.54 -17.21 -17.87
CA THR A 811 -22.92 -15.78 -17.96
C THR A 811 -23.39 -15.42 -19.34
N LEU A 812 -24.29 -14.44 -19.45
CA LEU A 812 -24.72 -13.85 -20.71
C LEU A 812 -23.65 -12.87 -21.20
N VAL A 813 -23.11 -13.06 -22.38
CA VAL A 813 -22.14 -12.17 -23.02
C VAL A 813 -22.87 -11.13 -23.88
N LYS A 814 -23.88 -11.57 -24.65
CA LYS A 814 -24.65 -10.70 -25.54
C LYS A 814 -26.05 -11.26 -25.72
N ALA A 815 -27.07 -10.45 -25.46
CA ALA A 815 -28.45 -10.80 -25.82
C ALA A 815 -28.64 -10.78 -27.34
N SER A 816 -29.52 -11.62 -27.91
CA SER A 816 -29.93 -11.47 -29.29
C SER A 816 -30.85 -10.25 -29.38
N ASP A 817 -30.53 -9.31 -30.28
CA ASP A 817 -31.34 -8.11 -30.49
C ASP A 817 -32.75 -8.51 -30.94
N GLU A 818 -33.74 -8.35 -30.07
CA GLU A 818 -35.13 -8.26 -30.43
C GLU A 818 -35.39 -6.84 -30.98
N ASP A 819 -35.03 -6.54 -32.23
CA ASP A 819 -35.69 -5.55 -33.05
C ASP A 819 -34.87 -5.28 -34.36
N ASN A 820 -34.92 -6.25 -35.25
CA ASN A 820 -34.64 -5.95 -36.67
C ASN A 820 -35.86 -6.31 -37.54
N ASN A 821 -37.07 -6.01 -37.07
CA ASN A 821 -38.28 -6.16 -37.91
C ASN A 821 -39.21 -4.93 -37.77
N LYS A 822 -38.66 -3.75 -38.09
CA LYS A 822 -39.48 -2.61 -38.46
C LYS A 822 -39.39 -2.43 -39.96
N PRO A 823 -40.50 -2.52 -40.74
CA PRO A 823 -40.47 -2.31 -42.17
C PRO A 823 -40.04 -0.87 -42.46
N SER A 824 -39.06 -0.74 -43.33
CA SER A 824 -38.74 0.55 -43.97
C SER A 824 -39.94 0.99 -44.81
N ASP A 825 -40.70 1.91 -44.33
CA ASP A 825 -41.57 2.69 -45.22
C ASP A 825 -40.74 3.80 -45.83
N GLU A 826 -40.33 3.55 -47.07
CA GLU A 826 -40.03 4.59 -48.01
C GLU A 826 -41.29 5.36 -48.34
N GLU A 827 -41.30 6.65 -48.12
CA GLU A 827 -42.11 7.57 -48.91
C GLU A 827 -41.37 8.89 -49.05
N ASP A 828 -41.01 9.13 -50.31
CA ASP A 828 -40.74 10.43 -50.91
C ASP A 828 -41.86 11.44 -50.55
N ASP A 829 -41.47 12.68 -50.17
CA ASP A 829 -42.04 13.87 -50.80
C ASP A 829 -41.24 15.15 -50.44
N LYS A 830 -40.78 15.79 -51.44
CA LYS A 830 -40.43 17.19 -51.46
C LYS A 830 -41.60 17.95 -52.07
N PRO A 831 -41.99 19.18 -51.57
CA PRO A 831 -41.52 20.35 -52.28
C PRO A 831 -41.35 21.65 -51.46
N SER A 832 -40.45 22.39 -51.96
CA SER A 832 -40.35 23.83 -52.26
C SER A 832 -41.02 24.90 -51.37
N GLY A 833 -40.25 25.93 -51.10
CA GLY A 833 -40.74 27.28 -51.31
C GLY A 833 -40.59 28.28 -50.20
N GLY A 834 -39.79 29.34 -50.47
CA GLY A 834 -40.12 30.69 -50.02
C GLY A 834 -39.11 31.35 -49.07
N ASN A 835 -38.20 31.99 -49.64
CA ASN A 835 -37.82 33.42 -49.58
C ASN A 835 -38.12 34.18 -48.29
N ASP A 836 -37.09 34.75 -47.69
CA ASP A 836 -36.80 36.20 -47.78
C ASP A 836 -35.55 36.56 -46.95
N THR A 837 -34.59 37.15 -47.65
CA THR A 837 -33.56 38.08 -47.17
C THR A 837 -34.18 39.44 -46.88
N PRO A 838 -33.50 40.42 -46.20
CA PRO A 838 -32.31 41.07 -46.76
C PRO A 838 -31.25 41.63 -45.74
N SER A 839 -30.05 41.70 -46.29
CA SER A 839 -29.12 42.87 -46.38
C SER A 839 -28.49 43.44 -45.11
N GLY A 840 -27.30 43.67 -45.14
CA GLY A 840 -26.31 44.60 -45.65
C GLY A 840 -25.06 44.53 -44.85
N ASP A 841 -23.98 44.72 -45.30
CA ASP A 841 -23.26 45.34 -46.37
C ASP A 841 -21.85 45.72 -45.83
N ASN A 842 -20.91 45.55 -46.74
CA ASN A 842 -19.60 46.22 -46.90
C ASN A 842 -18.41 45.77 -46.06
N GLY A 843 -17.35 45.41 -46.63
CA GLY A 843 -16.56 45.73 -47.84
C GLY A 843 -15.12 45.62 -47.39
N GLY A 844 -14.18 45.18 -48.07
CA GLY A 844 -13.72 45.22 -49.36
C GLY A 844 -12.23 44.81 -49.43
N ASN A 845 -11.87 44.17 -50.53
CA ASN A 845 -10.65 44.32 -51.31
C ASN A 845 -9.30 43.90 -50.67
N GLY A 846 -8.44 43.19 -51.31
CA GLY A 846 -8.30 42.80 -52.68
C GLY A 846 -6.99 42.09 -52.90
N SER A 847 -7.02 41.25 -53.92
CA SER A 847 -6.04 40.92 -54.95
C SER A 847 -4.58 40.61 -54.52
N GLY A 848 -3.94 39.72 -55.08
CA GLY A 848 -3.95 39.01 -56.36
C GLY A 848 -2.80 38.07 -56.46
N ASP A 849 -3.05 37.05 -57.21
CA ASP A 849 -2.25 36.49 -58.32
C ASP A 849 -0.79 36.05 -58.07
N ASN A 850 -0.43 34.94 -58.34
CA ASN A 850 -0.42 34.11 -59.55
C ASN A 850 0.86 33.24 -59.64
N SER A 851 0.65 32.04 -60.09
CA SER A 851 1.46 31.22 -61.03
C SER A 851 2.90 30.82 -60.57
N GLY A 852 3.20 29.60 -60.61
CA GLY A 852 3.63 28.84 -61.77
C GLY A 852 4.63 27.78 -61.44
N ASP A 853 4.22 26.60 -61.73
CA ASP A 853 4.91 25.60 -62.58
C ASP A 853 6.29 25.03 -62.23
N ASN A 854 6.18 23.72 -61.99
CA ASN A 854 6.85 22.64 -62.79
C ASN A 854 8.22 22.08 -62.37
N SER A 855 8.14 20.80 -62.27
CA SER A 855 9.03 19.74 -62.69
C SER A 855 10.26 19.33 -61.86
N GLY A 856 10.22 18.03 -61.55
CA GLY A 856 11.39 17.19 -61.84
C GLY A 856 11.96 16.39 -60.71
N ASP A 857 11.42 15.24 -60.54
CA ASP A 857 12.01 13.89 -60.59
C ASP A 857 13.18 13.47 -59.71
N ASN A 858 12.96 12.25 -59.20
CA ASN A 858 13.88 11.20 -58.76
C ASN A 858 14.43 11.14 -57.33
N GLY A 859 13.82 10.30 -56.55
CA GLY A 859 14.35 8.95 -56.31
C GLY A 859 15.25 8.84 -55.08
N SER A 860 14.75 8.35 -54.02
CA SER A 860 15.29 7.16 -53.33
C SER A 860 14.60 6.99 -51.98
N GLY A 861 14.05 5.80 -51.78
CA GLY A 861 13.32 5.46 -50.59
C GLY A 861 14.18 5.34 -49.33
N ASN A 862 13.59 5.67 -48.21
CA ASN A 862 13.88 5.01 -46.97
C ASN A 862 12.57 4.96 -46.16
N ASN A 863 12.13 3.74 -45.94
CA ASN A 863 11.00 3.41 -45.11
C ASN A 863 11.34 3.79 -43.64
N LYS A 864 10.56 4.69 -43.09
CA LYS A 864 10.43 4.88 -41.66
C LYS A 864 9.14 4.17 -41.25
N PRO A 865 9.16 3.30 -40.22
CA PRO A 865 7.93 2.67 -39.76
C PRO A 865 7.04 3.72 -39.06
N GLU A 866 5.77 3.69 -39.39
CA GLU A 866 4.73 4.41 -38.68
C GLU A 866 4.69 3.91 -37.21
N GLU A 867 4.88 4.80 -36.27
CA GLU A 867 4.51 4.61 -34.87
C GLU A 867 2.99 4.48 -34.79
N LYS A 868 2.53 3.31 -34.41
CA LYS A 868 1.17 3.13 -33.87
C LYS A 868 1.19 3.48 -32.38
N ASP A 869 0.46 4.52 -32.04
CA ASP A 869 0.06 4.87 -30.70
C ASP A 869 -0.56 3.63 -30.02
N PRO A 870 -0.07 3.20 -28.82
CA PRO A 870 -0.74 2.13 -28.10
C PRO A 870 -1.96 2.71 -27.38
N ASP A 871 -3.06 2.12 -27.71
CA ASP A 871 -4.39 2.25 -27.12
C ASP A 871 -4.32 2.18 -25.58
N VAL A 872 -4.89 3.19 -24.92
CA VAL A 872 -4.95 3.27 -23.45
C VAL A 872 -6.11 2.39 -22.98
N GLY A 873 -5.80 1.14 -22.72
CA GLY A 873 -6.76 0.17 -22.17
C GLY A 873 -6.23 -0.47 -20.90
N ALA A 874 -6.95 -0.21 -19.82
CA ALA A 874 -7.05 -0.98 -18.57
C ALA A 874 -5.73 -1.31 -17.82
N GLY A 875 -5.63 -0.80 -16.60
CA GLY A 875 -4.54 -0.99 -15.67
C GLY A 875 -4.14 -2.47 -15.51
N ASP A 876 -2.88 -2.72 -15.75
CA ASP A 876 -2.30 -4.06 -15.66
C ASP A 876 -1.55 -4.18 -14.32
N GLY A 877 -2.03 -5.07 -13.44
CA GLY A 877 -1.45 -5.39 -12.14
C GLY A 877 -0.05 -6.01 -12.17
N ARG A 878 0.89 -5.43 -12.92
CA ARG A 878 2.25 -5.98 -13.09
C ARG A 878 3.20 -5.66 -11.95
N LEU A 879 2.96 -4.60 -11.18
CA LEU A 879 3.77 -4.34 -9.97
C LEU A 879 3.57 -5.43 -8.91
N PHE A 880 2.32 -5.90 -8.75
CA PHE A 880 2.05 -7.02 -7.83
C PHE A 880 2.69 -8.34 -8.30
N LYS A 881 2.82 -8.55 -9.62
CA LYS A 881 3.52 -9.73 -10.17
C LYS A 881 5.04 -9.64 -10.03
N LEU A 882 5.64 -8.45 -10.00
CA LEU A 882 7.09 -8.29 -9.85
C LEU A 882 7.54 -8.62 -8.41
N VAL A 883 6.77 -8.20 -7.41
CA VAL A 883 7.03 -8.55 -6.00
C VAL A 883 6.84 -10.06 -5.77
N ILE A 884 5.84 -10.68 -6.40
CA ILE A 884 5.63 -12.13 -6.32
C ILE A 884 6.71 -12.91 -7.09
N MET A 885 7.20 -12.40 -8.23
CA MET A 885 8.30 -13.06 -8.97
C MET A 885 9.65 -12.93 -8.24
N LEU A 886 9.92 -11.85 -7.55
CA LEU A 886 11.12 -11.72 -6.70
C LEU A 886 11.03 -12.65 -5.47
N GLY A 887 9.86 -12.77 -4.83
CA GLY A 887 9.62 -13.76 -3.78
C GLY A 887 9.77 -15.20 -4.29
N ALA A 888 9.24 -15.53 -5.47
CA ALA A 888 9.38 -16.84 -6.08
C ALA A 888 10.83 -17.17 -6.52
N ALA A 889 11.59 -16.17 -6.98
CA ALA A 889 13.01 -16.36 -7.33
C ALA A 889 13.87 -16.63 -6.10
N VAL A 890 13.61 -15.97 -4.97
CA VAL A 890 14.32 -16.23 -3.70
C VAL A 890 13.99 -17.61 -3.16
N VAL A 891 12.72 -18.05 -3.22
CA VAL A 891 12.31 -19.40 -2.83
C VAL A 891 12.92 -20.46 -3.76
N THR A 892 13.01 -20.19 -5.05
CA THR A 892 13.64 -21.12 -6.02
C THR A 892 15.15 -21.23 -5.80
N VAL A 893 15.83 -20.14 -5.43
CA VAL A 893 17.26 -20.15 -5.09
C VAL A 893 17.51 -20.88 -3.76
N MET A 894 16.64 -20.74 -2.77
CA MET A 894 16.75 -21.48 -1.50
C MET A 894 16.47 -22.98 -1.68
N ILE A 895 15.50 -23.35 -2.52
CA ILE A 895 15.20 -24.78 -2.81
C ILE A 895 16.31 -25.44 -3.63
N THR A 896 16.90 -24.74 -4.60
CA THR A 896 18.04 -25.23 -5.38
C THR A 896 19.33 -25.25 -4.56
N GLY A 897 19.58 -24.24 -3.72
CA GLY A 897 20.70 -24.23 -2.77
C GLY A 897 20.65 -25.39 -1.77
N SER A 898 19.47 -25.66 -1.21
CA SER A 898 19.23 -26.80 -0.31
C SER A 898 19.40 -28.16 -1.01
N LYS A 899 19.01 -28.28 -2.28
CA LYS A 899 19.25 -29.53 -3.07
C LYS A 899 20.73 -29.73 -3.42
N ILE A 900 21.48 -28.67 -3.70
CA ILE A 900 22.91 -28.71 -3.95
C ILE A 900 23.67 -29.05 -2.66
N TYR A 901 23.31 -28.44 -1.53
CA TYR A 901 23.92 -28.76 -0.23
C TYR A 901 23.68 -30.22 0.19
N LYS A 902 22.44 -30.75 0.02
CA LYS A 902 22.12 -32.16 0.30
C LYS A 902 22.83 -33.13 -0.66
N LYS A 903 23.17 -32.70 -1.88
CA LYS A 903 23.95 -33.52 -2.83
C LYS A 903 25.44 -33.54 -2.52
N SER A 904 26.01 -32.42 -2.03
CA SER A 904 27.42 -32.34 -1.58
C SER A 904 27.66 -33.16 -0.32
N VAL A 905 26.73 -33.17 0.63
CA VAL A 905 26.84 -34.00 1.86
C VAL A 905 26.70 -35.51 1.58
N LYS A 906 26.03 -35.90 0.48
CA LYS A 906 25.94 -37.32 0.06
C LYS A 906 27.16 -37.81 -0.74
N MET A 907 28.04 -36.92 -1.21
CA MET A 907 29.28 -37.30 -1.91
C MET A 907 30.52 -37.25 -0.99
N SER A 908 30.34 -36.90 0.29
CA SER A 908 31.41 -36.84 1.33
C SER A 908 31.21 -37.87 2.45
N LYS A 909 30.43 -38.92 2.18
CA LYS A 909 30.37 -40.10 3.06
C LYS A 909 30.71 -41.36 2.26
#